data_348aaf519390b5b77b1c219716e72bbc
#
_entry.id   348aaf519390b5b77b1c219716e72bbc
#
_cell.length_a   1.000
_cell.length_b   1.000
_cell.length_c   1.000
_cell.angle_alpha   90.00
_cell.angle_beta   90.00
_cell.angle_gamma   90.00
#
_symmetry.space_group_name_H-M   'P 1'
#
loop_
_entity.id
_entity.type
_entity.pdbx_description
1 polymer ?
#
loop_
_entity_poly.entity_id
_entity_poly.type
_entity_poly.pdbx_seq_one_letter_code
_entity_poly.pdbx_strand_id
1 'polypeptide(L)'
;MNTLIFAAVAAATNTFAELPTVTVYASRIEDAKADIPASVQILDADQIAASGARDLPELLKKKAGVDIHAMNGNPLLTSIAMRGFGDNAFGRVKVVLDGEELNNVDMCAPNLTRIPLDNVERIEVMHGPSPVLYGDGAVAGVVNVTTDSRDYEQSTKITGKAGSQYTFGGNVQTKGGDEAEGILYNASYDYLQSDGYRRHSAYDMDTANAGVRKNFENGSTVGLKVNYQNAFYELPGSLTYDGWKNARKSVSTPDDWARIWSYGISLDSKIKLAEGHWLYLDGGFSHQYRHAVYRSAFGDSDYEYDYYSFRVSPRYVNECDVAGFGNKFTVGFDFRYDQFQEDHVSYGVPIKRHFNRDRYVAFIHDEFFLMDDLSVIAGARMERIGNRWRKYVGLNESRNHDWMNDYELGLVYRPVEGLKTYIKGSQFHRSPFCDELSYTQDGNFLEPETGASLDIGLEWEFLEEFSFMANAYGMVMEDEIFFDPSLQPWGYNSNSPSKTRRIGFDTGLSWLRDKVAEASVRYNAVHADFGSGEYHGNDVPYVPNHRIRLEGGFWIADDLRVKGGCTYTSSQYVSGDYANDYGKLPAYSLFDVGLHYEPSWAEGWMASFVMDNIFDRNYCDYAGVGYYYPACGRSFIFTVSYEF
;
A
#
# COMPACT_ATOMS: atom_id res chain seq x y z
N MET A 1 -16.73 -3.61 42.21
CA MET A 1 -16.56 -4.05 40.83
C MET A 1 -15.14 -3.82 40.29
N ASN A 2 -14.38 -2.88 40.83
CA ASN A 2 -12.98 -2.61 40.39
C ASN A 2 -11.92 -3.55 40.96
N THR A 3 -12.25 -4.33 41.98
CA THR A 3 -11.30 -5.27 42.65
C THR A 3 -11.27 -6.67 42.01
N LEU A 4 -12.29 -7.02 41.22
CA LEU A 4 -12.39 -8.31 40.54
C LEU A 4 -11.63 -8.36 39.20
N ILE A 5 -11.43 -7.22 38.57
CA ILE A 5 -10.67 -7.13 37.28
C ILE A 5 -9.16 -7.30 37.57
N PHE A 6 -8.65 -6.71 38.64
CA PHE A 6 -7.22 -6.87 39.04
C PHE A 6 -6.91 -8.26 39.58
N ALA A 7 -7.86 -8.95 40.16
CA ALA A 7 -7.64 -10.31 40.68
C ALA A 7 -7.63 -11.38 39.55
N ALA A 8 -8.33 -11.12 38.43
CA ALA A 8 -8.29 -12.02 37.27
C ALA A 8 -6.96 -11.92 36.50
N VAL A 9 -6.33 -10.75 36.50
CA VAL A 9 -5.01 -10.54 35.87
C VAL A 9 -3.88 -11.15 36.71
N ALA A 10 -4.00 -11.19 38.04
CA ALA A 10 -2.96 -11.73 38.92
C ALA A 10 -2.98 -13.28 39.09
N ALA A 11 -4.01 -13.98 38.61
CA ALA A 11 -4.14 -15.43 38.71
C ALA A 11 -3.68 -16.22 37.47
N ALA A 12 -3.26 -15.52 36.39
CA ALA A 12 -2.80 -16.12 35.15
C ALA A 12 -1.27 -16.27 35.05
N THR A 13 -0.57 -16.41 36.19
CA THR A 13 0.85 -16.77 36.15
C THR A 13 1.00 -18.29 36.07
N ASN A 14 0.80 -18.84 34.86
CA ASN A 14 1.31 -20.17 34.55
C ASN A 14 1.53 -20.32 33.04
N THR A 15 2.81 -20.46 32.69
CA THR A 15 3.35 -21.02 31.46
C THR A 15 2.69 -20.46 30.18
N PHE A 16 2.95 -19.19 29.90
CA PHE A 16 2.82 -18.71 28.54
C PHE A 16 3.98 -19.34 27.73
N ALA A 17 3.65 -20.06 26.66
CA ALA A 17 4.63 -20.37 25.63
C ALA A 17 5.15 -19.04 25.09
N GLU A 18 6.47 -18.87 25.01
CA GLU A 18 7.06 -17.70 24.37
C GLU A 18 6.46 -17.60 22.94
N LEU A 19 5.65 -16.56 22.71
CA LEU A 19 5.14 -16.31 21.38
C LEU A 19 6.33 -16.02 20.46
N PRO A 20 6.38 -16.60 19.26
CA PRO A 20 7.51 -16.38 18.36
C PRO A 20 7.65 -14.88 18.06
N THR A 21 8.87 -14.36 18.21
CA THR A 21 9.16 -12.96 17.88
C THR A 21 8.90 -12.73 16.38
N VAL A 22 7.88 -11.94 16.08
CA VAL A 22 7.51 -11.63 14.69
C VAL A 22 8.38 -10.47 14.20
N THR A 23 9.31 -10.76 13.30
CA THR A 23 10.17 -9.76 12.66
C THR A 23 9.38 -8.98 11.61
N VAL A 24 9.56 -7.66 11.55
CA VAL A 24 8.95 -6.75 10.58
C VAL A 24 10.04 -6.18 9.67
N TYR A 25 9.79 -6.19 8.38
CA TYR A 25 10.69 -5.64 7.35
C TYR A 25 10.22 -4.27 6.84
N ALA A 26 8.97 -3.89 7.13
CA ALA A 26 8.46 -2.55 6.82
C ALA A 26 9.15 -1.43 7.63
N SER A 27 10.00 -1.75 8.60
CA SER A 27 10.91 -0.79 9.24
C SER A 27 12.20 -0.54 8.48
N ARG A 28 12.43 -1.19 7.33
CA ARG A 28 13.69 -1.19 6.54
C ARG A 28 14.91 -1.77 7.27
N ILE A 29 14.78 -2.10 8.51
CA ILE A 29 15.72 -2.85 9.37
C ILE A 29 14.92 -4.00 9.99
N GLU A 30 15.58 -5.09 10.31
CA GLU A 30 14.87 -6.21 10.93
C GLU A 30 14.54 -5.86 12.39
N ASP A 31 13.29 -5.51 12.64
CA ASP A 31 12.79 -5.17 13.98
C ASP A 31 11.75 -6.17 14.44
N ALA A 32 11.69 -6.40 15.75
CA ALA A 32 10.55 -7.11 16.32
C ALA A 32 9.29 -6.25 16.20
N LYS A 33 8.16 -6.84 15.78
CA LYS A 33 6.86 -6.15 15.72
C LYS A 33 6.53 -5.44 17.06
N ALA A 34 6.92 -6.06 18.16
CA ALA A 34 6.71 -5.52 19.50
C ALA A 34 7.45 -4.21 19.77
N ASP A 35 8.54 -3.90 19.05
CA ASP A 35 9.38 -2.73 19.29
C ASP A 35 9.00 -1.52 18.44
N ILE A 36 8.15 -1.69 17.44
CA ILE A 36 7.75 -0.62 16.53
C ILE A 36 6.62 0.23 17.13
N PRO A 37 6.78 1.57 17.25
CA PRO A 37 5.75 2.47 17.78
C PRO A 37 4.69 2.79 16.71
N ALA A 38 4.12 1.76 16.10
CA ALA A 38 3.07 1.86 15.10
C ALA A 38 2.19 0.60 15.13
N SER A 39 0.99 0.71 14.58
CA SER A 39 0.17 -0.46 14.28
C SER A 39 0.67 -1.10 12.99
N VAL A 40 1.12 -2.36 13.09
CA VAL A 40 1.61 -3.14 11.95
C VAL A 40 0.75 -4.38 11.79
N GLN A 41 0.03 -4.43 10.69
CA GLN A 41 -0.68 -5.63 10.29
C GLN A 41 0.18 -6.47 9.36
N ILE A 42 0.25 -7.75 9.63
CA ILE A 42 0.98 -8.73 8.84
C ILE A 42 -0.02 -9.71 8.26
N LEU A 43 0.13 -9.99 6.97
CA LEU A 43 -0.61 -11.02 6.25
C LEU A 43 0.42 -11.98 5.66
N ASP A 44 0.42 -13.21 6.12
CA ASP A 44 1.24 -14.29 5.58
C ASP A 44 0.61 -14.96 4.35
N ALA A 45 1.35 -15.86 3.69
CA ALA A 45 0.92 -16.54 2.48
C ALA A 45 -0.39 -17.32 2.67
N ASP A 46 -0.59 -17.96 3.82
CA ASP A 46 -1.80 -18.74 4.12
C ASP A 46 -3.02 -17.82 4.30
N GLN A 47 -2.85 -16.70 5.00
CA GLN A 47 -3.90 -15.69 5.16
C GLN A 47 -4.26 -15.02 3.83
N ILE A 48 -3.26 -14.80 2.96
CA ILE A 48 -3.44 -14.27 1.61
C ILE A 48 -4.24 -15.25 0.76
N ALA A 49 -3.81 -16.50 0.68
CA ALA A 49 -4.51 -17.57 -0.06
C ALA A 49 -5.94 -17.78 0.46
N ALA A 50 -6.10 -17.84 1.78
CA ALA A 50 -7.40 -18.01 2.43
C ALA A 50 -8.34 -16.79 2.32
N SER A 51 -7.83 -15.61 1.91
CA SER A 51 -8.64 -14.41 1.71
C SER A 51 -9.55 -14.50 0.49
N GLY A 52 -9.11 -15.26 -0.52
CA GLY A 52 -9.75 -15.36 -1.82
C GLY A 52 -9.79 -14.03 -2.59
N ALA A 53 -8.92 -13.08 -2.23
CA ALA A 53 -8.78 -11.84 -2.98
C ALA A 53 -8.18 -12.11 -4.37
N ARG A 54 -8.65 -11.39 -5.37
CA ARG A 54 -8.19 -11.53 -6.77
C ARG A 54 -6.86 -10.83 -7.01
N ASP A 55 -6.65 -9.74 -6.29
CA ASP A 55 -5.50 -8.84 -6.44
C ASP A 55 -5.14 -8.17 -5.10
N LEU A 56 -4.01 -7.50 -5.07
CA LEU A 56 -3.54 -6.79 -3.87
C LEU A 56 -4.51 -5.68 -3.42
N PRO A 57 -5.07 -4.82 -4.29
CA PRO A 57 -6.08 -3.84 -3.89
C PRO A 57 -7.26 -4.45 -3.14
N GLU A 58 -7.82 -5.54 -3.64
CA GLU A 58 -8.94 -6.21 -2.99
C GLU A 58 -8.54 -6.80 -1.63
N LEU A 59 -7.36 -7.40 -1.54
CA LEU A 59 -6.81 -7.92 -0.28
C LEU A 59 -6.67 -6.81 0.76
N LEU A 60 -6.06 -5.69 0.40
CA LEU A 60 -5.89 -4.54 1.30
C LEU A 60 -7.24 -3.97 1.76
N LYS A 61 -8.20 -3.86 0.85
CA LYS A 61 -9.58 -3.41 1.16
C LYS A 61 -10.28 -4.34 2.16
N LYS A 62 -10.13 -5.66 2.01
CA LYS A 62 -10.75 -6.67 2.89
C LYS A 62 -10.03 -6.82 4.21
N LYS A 63 -8.69 -6.84 4.20
CA LYS A 63 -7.90 -7.28 5.35
C LYS A 63 -7.23 -6.13 6.09
N ALA A 64 -6.85 -5.04 5.43
CA ALA A 64 -6.06 -3.98 6.04
C ALA A 64 -6.85 -2.70 6.39
N GLY A 65 -8.15 -2.65 6.11
CA GLY A 65 -8.95 -1.45 6.39
C GLY A 65 -8.56 -0.23 5.53
N VAL A 66 -7.97 -0.48 4.38
CA VAL A 66 -7.47 0.51 3.44
C VAL A 66 -8.57 0.87 2.44
N ASP A 67 -8.68 2.15 2.08
CA ASP A 67 -9.55 2.58 0.99
C ASP A 67 -8.86 2.43 -0.35
N ILE A 68 -9.59 1.92 -1.32
CA ILE A 68 -9.09 1.64 -2.65
C ILE A 68 -9.92 2.44 -3.65
N HIS A 69 -9.25 3.24 -4.47
CA HIS A 69 -9.86 4.08 -5.49
C HIS A 69 -9.40 3.63 -6.87
N ALA A 70 -10.25 2.86 -7.57
CA ALA A 70 -10.01 2.47 -8.97
C ALA A 70 -10.42 3.64 -9.89
N MET A 71 -9.44 4.46 -10.27
CA MET A 71 -9.70 5.74 -10.95
C MET A 71 -10.03 5.42 -12.38
N ASN A 72 -10.04 5.10 -13.25
CA ASN A 72 -10.44 4.95 -14.66
C ASN A 72 -11.40 3.76 -14.89
N GLY A 73 -11.98 3.23 -13.79
CA GLY A 73 -12.86 2.06 -13.86
C GLY A 73 -12.13 0.76 -14.20
N ASN A 74 -10.81 0.76 -14.02
CA ASN A 74 -9.94 -0.38 -14.25
C ASN A 74 -9.14 -0.68 -12.97
N PRO A 75 -9.08 -1.94 -12.48
CA PRO A 75 -8.36 -2.31 -11.26
C PRO A 75 -6.84 -2.11 -11.36
N LEU A 76 -6.29 -1.95 -12.58
CA LEU A 76 -4.86 -1.76 -12.82
C LEU A 76 -4.35 -0.37 -12.40
N LEU A 77 -5.22 0.64 -12.36
CA LEU A 77 -4.87 2.00 -11.96
C LEU A 77 -5.58 2.33 -10.64
N THR A 78 -5.04 1.83 -9.56
CA THR A 78 -5.68 1.87 -8.24
C THR A 78 -4.85 2.67 -7.26
N SER A 79 -5.41 3.73 -6.71
CA SER A 79 -4.84 4.50 -5.62
C SER A 79 -5.21 3.88 -4.27
N ILE A 80 -4.26 3.88 -3.35
CA ILE A 80 -4.44 3.46 -1.96
C ILE A 80 -4.63 4.69 -1.11
N ALA A 81 -5.73 4.75 -0.35
CA ALA A 81 -6.02 5.82 0.58
C ALA A 81 -6.09 5.30 2.02
N MET A 82 -5.45 5.99 2.92
CA MET A 82 -5.47 5.72 4.36
C MET A 82 -5.66 7.03 5.11
N ARG A 83 -6.13 6.98 6.35
CA ARG A 83 -6.21 8.12 7.28
C ARG A 83 -6.97 9.36 6.76
N GLY A 84 -7.99 9.16 5.92
CA GLY A 84 -8.84 10.26 5.45
C GLY A 84 -8.19 11.20 4.44
N PHE A 85 -7.27 10.71 3.61
CA PHE A 85 -6.72 11.51 2.51
C PHE A 85 -7.65 11.59 1.29
N GLY A 86 -8.66 10.73 1.19
CA GLY A 86 -9.74 10.82 0.20
C GLY A 86 -9.25 11.15 -1.21
N ASP A 87 -9.66 12.32 -1.71
CA ASP A 87 -9.28 12.85 -3.01
C ASP A 87 -7.77 12.93 -3.21
N ASN A 88 -7.07 13.28 -2.16
CA ASN A 88 -5.67 13.62 -2.18
C ASN A 88 -4.79 12.45 -1.72
N ALA A 89 -5.21 11.21 -2.01
CA ALA A 89 -4.51 10.01 -1.56
C ALA A 89 -3.20 9.70 -2.31
N PHE A 90 -2.99 10.32 -3.48
CA PHE A 90 -1.82 10.06 -4.30
C PHE A 90 -0.52 10.36 -3.57
N GLY A 91 0.42 9.40 -3.64
CA GLY A 91 1.76 9.53 -3.08
C GLY A 91 1.83 9.69 -1.56
N ARG A 92 0.76 9.38 -0.83
CA ARG A 92 0.75 9.46 0.65
C ARG A 92 0.84 8.11 1.34
N VAL A 93 0.77 7.03 0.57
CA VAL A 93 1.06 5.67 1.02
C VAL A 93 2.23 5.15 0.19
N LYS A 94 3.29 4.71 0.85
CA LYS A 94 4.41 4.04 0.20
C LYS A 94 4.05 2.60 -0.08
N VAL A 95 4.31 2.15 -1.31
CA VAL A 95 4.21 0.75 -1.68
C VAL A 95 5.59 0.26 -2.07
N VAL A 96 6.03 -0.79 -1.40
CA VAL A 96 7.36 -1.37 -1.57
C VAL A 96 7.21 -2.84 -1.93
N LEU A 97 7.85 -3.27 -2.99
CA LEU A 97 7.95 -4.67 -3.42
C LEU A 97 9.40 -5.10 -3.34
N ASP A 98 9.71 -6.05 -2.47
CA ASP A 98 11.08 -6.57 -2.30
C ASP A 98 12.14 -5.46 -2.16
N GLY A 99 11.78 -4.42 -1.42
CA GLY A 99 12.61 -3.25 -1.23
C GLY A 99 12.55 -2.22 -2.38
N GLU A 100 11.93 -2.48 -3.52
CA GLU A 100 11.69 -1.50 -4.58
C GLU A 100 10.46 -0.64 -4.26
N GLU A 101 10.62 0.69 -4.26
CA GLU A 101 9.48 1.61 -4.14
C GLU A 101 8.74 1.69 -5.48
N LEU A 102 7.46 1.34 -5.49
CA LEU A 102 6.61 1.34 -6.69
C LEU A 102 5.93 2.69 -6.97
N ASN A 103 6.04 3.65 -6.05
CA ASN A 103 5.47 4.98 -6.25
C ASN A 103 6.24 5.73 -7.35
N ASN A 104 5.50 6.25 -8.31
CA ASN A 104 6.01 7.04 -9.43
C ASN A 104 6.29 8.50 -9.02
N VAL A 105 7.01 9.25 -9.85
CA VAL A 105 7.26 10.67 -9.65
C VAL A 105 6.14 11.57 -10.18
N ASP A 106 5.14 11.01 -10.84
CA ASP A 106 3.90 11.65 -11.29
C ASP A 106 2.69 11.15 -10.46
N MET A 107 1.52 11.73 -10.66
CA MET A 107 0.28 11.34 -9.99
C MET A 107 -0.26 9.97 -10.44
N CYS A 108 0.48 9.21 -11.25
CA CYS A 108 0.07 7.87 -11.60
C CYS A 108 0.12 6.97 -10.36
N ALA A 109 -0.96 6.24 -10.12
CA ALA A 109 -1.01 5.26 -9.05
C ALA A 109 0.13 4.23 -9.21
N PRO A 110 0.69 3.72 -8.10
CA PRO A 110 1.68 2.64 -8.17
C PRO A 110 1.09 1.43 -8.88
N ASN A 111 1.89 0.77 -9.69
CA ASN A 111 1.45 -0.39 -10.44
C ASN A 111 1.37 -1.63 -9.55
N LEU A 112 0.23 -1.81 -8.87
CA LEU A 112 0.00 -2.90 -7.91
C LEU A 112 -0.16 -4.26 -8.58
N THR A 113 -0.39 -4.30 -9.89
CA THR A 113 -0.53 -5.56 -10.64
C THR A 113 0.80 -6.26 -10.90
N ARG A 114 1.93 -5.59 -10.61
CA ARG A 114 3.25 -6.23 -10.53
C ARG A 114 3.38 -7.24 -9.39
N ILE A 115 2.36 -7.32 -8.53
CA ILE A 115 2.32 -8.14 -7.32
C ILE A 115 1.21 -9.19 -7.44
N PRO A 116 1.43 -10.29 -8.18
CA PRO A 116 0.51 -11.43 -8.16
C PRO A 116 0.48 -12.05 -6.76
N LEU A 117 -0.71 -12.16 -6.17
CA LEU A 117 -0.85 -12.65 -4.79
C LEU A 117 -0.34 -14.07 -4.59
N ASP A 118 -0.36 -14.91 -5.63
CA ASP A 118 0.18 -16.29 -5.56
C ASP A 118 1.68 -16.35 -5.27
N ASN A 119 2.42 -15.26 -5.55
CA ASN A 119 3.87 -15.16 -5.38
C ASN A 119 4.26 -14.43 -4.09
N VAL A 120 3.29 -13.98 -3.31
CA VAL A 120 3.55 -13.18 -2.11
C VAL A 120 3.68 -14.08 -0.90
N GLU A 121 4.84 -14.01 -0.24
CA GLU A 121 5.09 -14.69 1.04
C GLU A 121 4.51 -13.88 2.21
N ARG A 122 4.53 -12.53 2.08
CA ARG A 122 4.14 -11.68 3.20
C ARG A 122 3.80 -10.26 2.75
N ILE A 123 2.76 -9.69 3.37
CA ILE A 123 2.41 -8.27 3.27
C ILE A 123 2.41 -7.67 4.66
N GLU A 124 3.08 -6.55 4.82
CA GLU A 124 3.10 -5.76 6.04
C GLU A 124 2.46 -4.40 5.74
N VAL A 125 1.43 -4.06 6.48
CA VAL A 125 0.75 -2.77 6.37
C VAL A 125 0.99 -1.99 7.66
N MET A 126 1.84 -0.98 7.57
CA MET A 126 2.11 -0.05 8.67
C MET A 126 1.16 1.14 8.55
N HIS A 127 0.34 1.35 9.58
CA HIS A 127 -0.58 2.48 9.65
C HIS A 127 0.10 3.69 10.29
N GLY A 128 0.06 4.81 9.60
CA GLY A 128 0.62 6.06 10.07
C GLY A 128 1.94 6.46 9.46
N PRO A 129 2.40 7.70 9.74
CA PRO A 129 3.63 8.22 9.16
C PRO A 129 4.85 7.39 9.57
N SER A 130 5.74 7.19 8.60
CA SER A 130 7.07 6.61 8.82
C SER A 130 8.12 7.47 8.11
N PRO A 131 8.25 8.74 8.56
CA PRO A 131 8.99 9.75 7.82
C PRO A 131 10.50 9.52 7.86
N VAL A 132 11.05 9.06 8.97
CA VAL A 132 12.50 8.92 9.13
C VAL A 132 13.04 7.80 8.24
N LEU A 133 12.39 6.65 8.21
CA LEU A 133 12.85 5.50 7.46
C LEU A 133 12.46 5.56 5.96
N TYR A 134 11.28 6.10 5.63
CA TYR A 134 10.78 6.12 4.25
C TYR A 134 10.75 7.50 3.58
N GLY A 135 10.75 8.59 4.37
CA GLY A 135 10.80 9.98 3.89
C GLY A 135 9.59 10.40 3.07
N ASP A 136 9.88 11.13 2.01
CA ASP A 136 8.92 11.73 1.09
C ASP A 136 7.73 10.83 0.77
N GLY A 137 6.50 11.26 1.12
CA GLY A 137 5.25 10.55 0.84
C GLY A 137 4.90 9.39 1.77
N ALA A 138 5.71 9.04 2.79
CA ALA A 138 5.31 8.07 3.82
C ALA A 138 4.44 8.74 4.90
N VAL A 139 3.31 9.32 4.47
CA VAL A 139 2.46 10.22 5.26
C VAL A 139 1.33 9.46 5.94
N ALA A 140 0.64 8.60 5.21
CA ALA A 140 -0.52 7.88 5.71
C ALA A 140 -0.19 6.43 6.12
N GLY A 141 0.85 5.85 5.53
CA GLY A 141 1.29 4.49 5.83
C GLY A 141 2.27 3.93 4.82
N VAL A 142 2.66 2.68 5.07
CA VAL A 142 3.54 1.89 4.20
C VAL A 142 2.92 0.52 3.97
N VAL A 143 2.90 0.07 2.73
CA VAL A 143 2.57 -1.30 2.33
C VAL A 143 3.84 -1.94 1.80
N ASN A 144 4.39 -2.87 2.57
CA ASN A 144 5.60 -3.61 2.19
C ASN A 144 5.23 -5.04 1.81
N VAL A 145 5.64 -5.46 0.62
CA VAL A 145 5.35 -6.78 0.05
C VAL A 145 6.65 -7.52 -0.17
N THR A 146 6.71 -8.75 0.32
CA THR A 146 7.86 -9.64 0.18
C THR A 146 7.45 -10.90 -0.57
N THR A 147 8.20 -11.22 -1.64
CA THR A 147 8.01 -12.44 -2.43
C THR A 147 9.09 -13.49 -2.14
N ASP A 148 10.04 -13.16 -1.27
CA ASP A 148 11.24 -13.93 -0.98
C ASP A 148 10.95 -15.02 0.05
N SER A 149 11.04 -16.27 -0.32
CA SER A 149 11.00 -17.39 0.61
C SER A 149 12.31 -17.51 1.37
N ARG A 150 12.24 -17.84 2.63
CA ARG A 150 13.38 -18.13 3.49
C ARG A 150 13.52 -19.61 3.81
N ASP A 151 12.71 -20.43 3.15
CA ASP A 151 12.70 -21.88 3.31
C ASP A 151 13.58 -22.53 2.25
N TYR A 152 14.42 -23.47 2.69
CA TYR A 152 15.25 -24.28 1.81
C TYR A 152 14.51 -25.46 1.20
N GLU A 153 13.34 -25.80 1.71
CA GLU A 153 12.51 -26.87 1.18
C GLU A 153 12.09 -26.55 -0.26
N GLN A 154 12.38 -27.47 -1.16
CA GLN A 154 12.03 -27.30 -2.55
C GLN A 154 10.54 -27.56 -2.75
N SER A 155 9.83 -26.58 -3.29
CA SER A 155 8.45 -26.75 -3.71
C SER A 155 8.19 -26.13 -5.08
N THR A 156 7.22 -26.68 -5.77
CA THR A 156 6.67 -26.13 -7.01
C THR A 156 5.16 -26.09 -6.91
N LYS A 157 4.58 -24.90 -7.07
CA LYS A 157 3.13 -24.69 -7.03
C LYS A 157 2.61 -24.27 -8.40
N ILE A 158 1.56 -24.93 -8.84
CA ILE A 158 0.84 -24.59 -10.07
C ILE A 158 -0.57 -24.18 -9.67
N THR A 159 -1.01 -23.00 -10.12
CA THR A 159 -2.34 -22.47 -9.83
C THR A 159 -3.10 -22.17 -11.12
N GLY A 160 -4.36 -22.56 -11.18
CA GLY A 160 -5.30 -22.19 -12.24
C GLY A 160 -6.47 -21.40 -11.65
N LYS A 161 -6.91 -20.35 -12.34
CA LYS A 161 -8.01 -19.48 -11.95
C LYS A 161 -9.04 -19.34 -13.07
N ALA A 162 -10.33 -19.34 -12.70
CA ALA A 162 -11.43 -19.06 -13.63
C ALA A 162 -12.55 -18.31 -12.89
N GLY A 163 -13.19 -17.33 -13.54
CA GLY A 163 -14.18 -16.52 -12.84
C GLY A 163 -15.15 -15.78 -13.74
N SER A 164 -15.92 -14.90 -13.10
CA SER A 164 -16.83 -13.98 -13.78
C SER A 164 -16.09 -13.11 -14.79
N GLN A 165 -16.82 -12.52 -15.74
CA GLN A 165 -16.28 -11.64 -16.79
C GLN A 165 -15.22 -12.34 -17.66
N TYR A 166 -15.40 -13.65 -17.91
CA TYR A 166 -14.43 -14.49 -18.62
C TYR A 166 -13.00 -14.37 -18.06
N THR A 167 -12.90 -14.18 -16.75
CA THR A 167 -11.60 -14.18 -16.08
C THR A 167 -10.97 -15.56 -16.15
N PHE A 168 -9.73 -15.61 -16.62
CA PHE A 168 -8.93 -16.82 -16.70
C PHE A 168 -7.47 -16.47 -16.37
N GLY A 169 -6.82 -17.32 -15.59
CA GLY A 169 -5.43 -17.09 -15.21
C GLY A 169 -4.72 -18.36 -14.78
N GLY A 170 -3.42 -18.27 -14.70
CA GLY A 170 -2.55 -19.34 -14.21
C GLY A 170 -1.24 -18.81 -13.66
N ASN A 171 -0.73 -19.50 -12.67
CA ASN A 171 0.55 -19.20 -12.03
C ASN A 171 1.37 -20.48 -11.91
N VAL A 172 2.67 -20.36 -12.11
CA VAL A 172 3.65 -21.38 -11.77
C VAL A 172 4.72 -20.70 -10.92
N GLN A 173 4.95 -21.23 -9.73
CA GLN A 173 5.97 -20.78 -8.81
C GLN A 173 6.84 -21.96 -8.40
N THR A 174 8.16 -21.75 -8.35
CA THR A 174 9.11 -22.70 -7.75
C THR A 174 9.99 -21.94 -6.76
N LYS A 175 10.29 -22.57 -5.63
CA LYS A 175 11.16 -22.06 -4.60
C LYS A 175 11.94 -23.20 -3.97
N GLY A 176 13.03 -22.89 -3.30
CA GLY A 176 13.84 -23.85 -2.58
C GLY A 176 15.28 -23.39 -2.42
N GLY A 177 16.16 -24.32 -2.04
CA GLY A 177 17.55 -23.98 -1.84
C GLY A 177 18.45 -25.15 -1.53
N ASP A 178 19.71 -24.82 -1.27
CA ASP A 178 20.73 -25.72 -0.72
C ASP A 178 21.18 -25.14 0.62
N GLU A 179 20.75 -25.76 1.72
CA GLU A 179 21.07 -25.32 3.07
C GLU A 179 22.57 -25.41 3.36
N ALA A 180 23.25 -26.44 2.84
CA ALA A 180 24.69 -26.60 3.04
C ALA A 180 25.51 -25.49 2.38
N GLU A 181 25.07 -25.05 1.21
CA GLU A 181 25.66 -23.92 0.51
C GLU A 181 25.04 -22.58 0.93
N GLY A 182 23.94 -22.57 1.69
CA GLY A 182 23.23 -21.37 2.08
C GLY A 182 22.62 -20.61 0.90
N ILE A 183 22.23 -21.28 -0.18
CA ILE A 183 21.64 -20.67 -1.37
C ILE A 183 20.15 -20.90 -1.37
N LEU A 184 19.37 -19.84 -1.54
CA LEU A 184 17.93 -19.85 -1.77
C LEU A 184 17.61 -19.32 -3.14
N TYR A 185 16.57 -19.83 -3.77
CA TYR A 185 16.07 -19.32 -5.05
C TYR A 185 14.55 -19.36 -5.10
N ASN A 186 13.99 -18.47 -5.89
CA ASN A 186 12.58 -18.48 -6.28
C ASN A 186 12.43 -18.03 -7.73
N ALA A 187 11.42 -18.54 -8.41
CA ALA A 187 11.02 -18.07 -9.73
C ALA A 187 9.51 -18.26 -9.90
N SER A 188 8.85 -17.33 -10.57
CA SER A 188 7.43 -17.41 -10.83
C SER A 188 7.05 -16.78 -12.17
N TYR A 189 5.98 -17.29 -12.75
CA TYR A 189 5.30 -16.68 -13.88
C TYR A 189 3.81 -16.71 -13.65
N ASP A 190 3.15 -15.58 -13.85
CA ASP A 190 1.72 -15.39 -13.70
C ASP A 190 1.12 -14.81 -14.99
N TYR A 191 0.00 -15.34 -15.40
CA TYR A 191 -0.82 -14.82 -16.48
C TYR A 191 -2.24 -14.62 -16.00
N LEU A 192 -2.84 -13.46 -16.30
CA LEU A 192 -4.24 -13.18 -15.98
C LEU A 192 -4.89 -12.38 -17.10
N GLN A 193 -6.09 -12.81 -17.50
CA GLN A 193 -6.95 -12.06 -18.41
C GLN A 193 -8.38 -11.96 -17.90
N SER A 194 -9.11 -10.93 -18.31
CA SER A 194 -10.53 -10.73 -18.04
C SER A 194 -11.15 -9.78 -19.06
N ASP A 195 -12.42 -10.00 -19.41
CA ASP A 195 -13.21 -9.03 -20.19
C ASP A 195 -13.59 -7.79 -19.35
N GLY A 196 -13.35 -7.84 -18.03
CA GLY A 196 -13.74 -6.79 -17.10
C GLY A 196 -15.24 -6.67 -16.88
N TYR A 197 -15.64 -5.81 -15.95
CA TYR A 197 -17.05 -5.66 -15.55
C TYR A 197 -17.89 -4.84 -16.53
N ARG A 198 -17.31 -3.80 -17.10
CA ARG A 198 -17.97 -2.89 -18.03
C ARG A 198 -17.68 -3.30 -19.48
N ARG A 199 -18.45 -2.81 -20.43
CA ARG A 199 -18.06 -2.90 -21.84
C ARG A 199 -16.78 -2.08 -22.04
N HIS A 200 -15.84 -2.60 -22.82
CA HIS A 200 -14.53 -1.99 -23.08
C HIS A 200 -13.74 -1.77 -21.77
N SER A 201 -13.56 -2.86 -21.01
CA SER A 201 -12.75 -2.86 -19.79
C SER A 201 -11.92 -4.15 -19.67
N ALA A 202 -11.67 -4.80 -20.79
CA ALA A 202 -10.85 -6.01 -20.83
C ALA A 202 -9.39 -5.68 -20.47
N TYR A 203 -8.72 -6.66 -19.90
CA TYR A 203 -7.29 -6.59 -19.61
C TYR A 203 -6.64 -7.96 -19.70
N ASP A 204 -5.37 -7.94 -20.03
CA ASP A 204 -4.47 -9.09 -19.95
C ASP A 204 -3.12 -8.65 -19.39
N MET A 205 -2.48 -9.53 -18.63
CA MET A 205 -1.19 -9.24 -18.02
C MET A 205 -0.34 -10.49 -17.84
N ASP A 206 0.95 -10.32 -18.02
CA ASP A 206 2.00 -11.28 -17.73
C ASP A 206 2.94 -10.69 -16.67
N THR A 207 3.30 -11.49 -15.67
CA THR A 207 4.28 -11.10 -14.66
C THR A 207 5.26 -12.23 -14.44
N ALA A 208 6.56 -11.91 -14.42
CA ALA A 208 7.61 -12.88 -14.12
C ALA A 208 8.52 -12.32 -13.03
N ASN A 209 8.85 -13.15 -12.05
CA ASN A 209 9.77 -12.80 -10.98
C ASN A 209 10.80 -13.91 -10.81
N ALA A 210 12.03 -13.54 -10.47
CA ALA A 210 13.05 -14.48 -10.06
C ALA A 210 13.98 -13.85 -9.02
N GLY A 211 14.44 -14.67 -8.08
CA GLY A 211 15.34 -14.25 -7.03
C GLY A 211 16.35 -15.31 -6.66
N VAL A 212 17.51 -14.87 -6.21
CA VAL A 212 18.53 -15.71 -5.60
C VAL A 212 19.10 -14.99 -4.37
N ARG A 213 19.26 -15.73 -3.28
CA ARG A 213 19.85 -15.24 -2.03
C ARG A 213 20.95 -16.18 -1.57
N LYS A 214 22.06 -15.61 -1.12
CA LYS A 214 23.15 -16.32 -0.44
C LYS A 214 23.14 -15.92 1.03
N ASN A 215 22.99 -16.91 1.90
CA ASN A 215 23.21 -16.80 3.33
C ASN A 215 24.60 -17.33 3.65
N PHE A 216 25.38 -16.55 4.39
CA PHE A 216 26.73 -16.90 4.80
C PHE A 216 26.72 -17.38 6.26
N GLU A 217 27.67 -18.25 6.62
CA GLU A 217 27.80 -18.81 7.99
C GLU A 217 27.94 -17.74 9.08
N ASN A 218 28.49 -16.56 8.75
CA ASN A 218 28.64 -15.46 9.71
C ASN A 218 27.34 -14.66 9.92
N GLY A 219 26.21 -15.06 9.30
CA GLY A 219 24.93 -14.38 9.35
C GLY A 219 24.74 -13.27 8.33
N SER A 220 25.74 -13.02 7.45
CA SER A 220 25.57 -12.10 6.33
C SER A 220 24.64 -12.69 5.26
N THR A 221 23.92 -11.82 4.53
CA THR A 221 23.07 -12.24 3.41
C THR A 221 23.22 -11.29 2.24
N VAL A 222 23.10 -11.82 1.02
CA VAL A 222 23.07 -11.04 -0.23
C VAL A 222 21.98 -11.63 -1.13
N GLY A 223 21.03 -10.82 -1.55
CA GLY A 223 19.92 -11.19 -2.43
C GLY A 223 19.93 -10.36 -3.71
N LEU A 224 19.63 -11.00 -4.83
CA LEU A 224 19.41 -10.36 -6.13
C LEU A 224 18.04 -10.80 -6.65
N LYS A 225 17.22 -9.86 -7.08
CA LYS A 225 15.89 -10.12 -7.62
C LYS A 225 15.68 -9.39 -8.93
N VAL A 226 14.93 -10.01 -9.81
CA VAL A 226 14.47 -9.43 -11.07
C VAL A 226 12.96 -9.61 -11.19
N ASN A 227 12.31 -8.61 -11.76
CA ASN A 227 10.88 -8.65 -12.05
C ASN A 227 10.61 -8.11 -13.46
N TYR A 228 9.56 -8.61 -14.06
CA TYR A 228 9.06 -8.19 -15.36
C TYR A 228 7.54 -8.20 -15.35
N GLN A 229 6.93 -7.24 -16.03
CA GLN A 229 5.49 -7.21 -16.30
C GLN A 229 5.22 -6.62 -17.67
N ASN A 230 4.22 -7.18 -18.34
CA ASN A 230 3.53 -6.57 -19.47
C ASN A 230 2.01 -6.65 -19.20
N ALA A 231 1.31 -5.53 -19.37
CA ALA A 231 -0.13 -5.46 -19.17
C ALA A 231 -0.76 -4.59 -20.27
N PHE A 232 -1.85 -5.07 -20.81
CA PHE A 232 -2.73 -4.33 -21.69
C PHE A 232 -4.09 -4.17 -21.03
N TYR A 233 -4.72 -3.00 -21.19
CA TYR A 233 -6.05 -2.76 -20.65
C TYR A 233 -6.83 -1.71 -21.44
N GLU A 234 -8.12 -1.95 -21.53
CA GLU A 234 -9.10 -1.03 -22.11
C GLU A 234 -9.58 -0.04 -21.04
N LEU A 235 -9.99 1.15 -21.50
CA LEU A 235 -10.42 2.25 -20.65
C LEU A 235 -11.86 2.66 -20.99
N PRO A 236 -12.86 2.23 -20.20
CA PRO A 236 -14.27 2.43 -20.49
C PRO A 236 -14.77 3.88 -20.28
N GLY A 237 -13.93 4.76 -19.72
CA GLY A 237 -14.27 6.13 -19.36
C GLY A 237 -15.28 6.26 -18.20
N SER A 238 -15.54 7.49 -17.77
CA SER A 238 -16.52 7.79 -16.71
C SER A 238 -17.95 7.79 -17.23
N LEU A 239 -18.91 7.65 -16.34
CA LEU A 239 -20.34 7.75 -16.62
C LEU A 239 -20.94 9.02 -15.97
N THR A 240 -22.06 9.48 -16.52
CA THR A 240 -22.92 10.44 -15.82
C THR A 240 -23.63 9.74 -14.64
N TYR A 241 -24.27 10.52 -13.75
CA TYR A 241 -25.07 9.98 -12.66
C TYR A 241 -26.17 9.01 -13.16
N ASP A 242 -26.89 9.37 -14.22
CA ASP A 242 -27.91 8.51 -14.82
C ASP A 242 -27.30 7.24 -15.42
N GLY A 243 -26.17 7.36 -16.12
CA GLY A 243 -25.42 6.22 -16.63
C GLY A 243 -25.00 5.24 -15.52
N TRP A 244 -24.49 5.77 -14.41
CA TRP A 244 -24.15 4.95 -13.25
C TRP A 244 -25.38 4.23 -12.66
N LYS A 245 -26.50 4.93 -12.49
CA LYS A 245 -27.71 4.36 -11.89
C LYS A 245 -28.38 3.32 -12.78
N ASN A 246 -28.52 3.58 -14.07
CA ASN A 246 -29.38 2.84 -14.98
C ASN A 246 -28.65 1.99 -16.02
N ALA A 247 -27.35 2.27 -16.28
CA ALA A 247 -26.56 1.63 -17.31
C ALA A 247 -25.08 1.43 -16.90
N ARG A 248 -24.83 0.98 -15.66
CA ARG A 248 -23.50 0.91 -15.04
C ARG A 248 -22.44 0.10 -15.82
N LYS A 249 -22.85 -0.76 -16.76
CA LYS A 249 -21.96 -1.50 -17.66
C LYS A 249 -21.67 -0.79 -18.97
N SER A 250 -22.19 0.42 -19.19
CA SER A 250 -21.96 1.17 -20.41
C SER A 250 -20.54 1.72 -20.50
N VAL A 251 -20.15 2.11 -21.71
CA VAL A 251 -18.86 2.67 -22.05
C VAL A 251 -19.07 4.10 -22.57
N SER A 252 -18.19 5.03 -22.21
CA SER A 252 -18.15 6.39 -22.75
C SER A 252 -16.99 6.60 -23.73
N THR A 253 -15.91 5.84 -23.59
CA THR A 253 -14.70 5.90 -24.43
C THR A 253 -14.39 4.51 -24.98
N PRO A 254 -15.07 4.10 -26.10
CA PRO A 254 -15.00 2.72 -26.59
C PRO A 254 -13.69 2.37 -27.30
N ASP A 255 -12.81 3.34 -27.54
CA ASP A 255 -11.58 3.16 -28.30
C ASP A 255 -10.31 3.52 -27.48
N ASP A 256 -10.49 3.84 -26.17
CA ASP A 256 -9.39 4.19 -25.28
C ASP A 256 -8.76 2.94 -24.68
N TRP A 257 -7.44 2.90 -24.67
CA TRP A 257 -6.70 1.78 -24.08
C TRP A 257 -5.32 2.21 -23.60
N ALA A 258 -4.68 1.36 -22.80
CA ALA A 258 -3.30 1.56 -22.45
C ALA A 258 -2.55 0.22 -22.34
N ARG A 259 -1.24 0.30 -22.51
CA ARG A 259 -0.30 -0.79 -22.28
C ARG A 259 0.83 -0.32 -21.37
N ILE A 260 1.20 -1.17 -20.43
CA ILE A 260 2.35 -0.96 -19.54
C ILE A 260 3.26 -2.17 -19.67
N TRP A 261 4.56 -1.94 -19.79
CA TRP A 261 5.55 -2.96 -19.50
C TRP A 261 6.66 -2.36 -18.63
N SER A 262 7.14 -3.17 -17.71
CA SER A 262 8.14 -2.74 -16.74
C SER A 262 9.09 -3.88 -16.43
N TYR A 263 10.29 -3.52 -16.01
CA TYR A 263 11.24 -4.45 -15.41
C TYR A 263 12.01 -3.75 -14.29
N GLY A 264 12.44 -4.55 -13.34
CA GLY A 264 13.24 -4.09 -12.22
C GLY A 264 14.29 -5.09 -11.84
N ILE A 265 15.37 -4.58 -11.27
CA ILE A 265 16.44 -5.36 -10.65
C ILE A 265 16.68 -4.74 -9.28
N SER A 266 16.66 -5.56 -8.23
CA SER A 266 16.96 -5.12 -6.87
C SER A 266 18.02 -5.99 -6.22
N LEU A 267 18.87 -5.34 -5.45
CA LEU A 267 19.90 -5.94 -4.60
C LEU A 267 19.54 -5.61 -3.16
N ASP A 268 19.52 -6.60 -2.29
CA ASP A 268 19.48 -6.43 -0.85
C ASP A 268 20.66 -7.15 -0.20
N SER A 269 21.26 -6.54 0.82
CA SER A 269 22.31 -7.20 1.56
C SER A 269 22.33 -6.79 3.03
N LYS A 270 22.68 -7.76 3.88
CA LYS A 270 22.98 -7.59 5.29
C LYS A 270 24.36 -8.17 5.54
N ILE A 271 25.31 -7.36 5.90
CA ILE A 271 26.73 -7.74 6.04
C ILE A 271 27.13 -7.56 7.50
N LYS A 272 27.52 -8.66 8.16
CA LYS A 272 28.07 -8.62 9.51
C LYS A 272 29.49 -8.10 9.47
N LEU A 273 29.75 -6.94 10.06
CA LEU A 273 31.08 -6.36 10.16
C LEU A 273 31.81 -6.84 11.42
N ALA A 274 31.09 -6.93 12.51
CA ALA A 274 31.52 -7.46 13.80
C ALA A 274 30.28 -7.86 14.61
N GLU A 275 30.45 -8.33 15.85
CA GLU A 275 29.33 -8.59 16.75
C GLU A 275 28.57 -7.29 17.06
N GLY A 276 27.25 -7.28 16.85
CA GLY A 276 26.40 -6.09 16.98
C GLY A 276 26.60 -5.02 15.88
N HIS A 277 27.43 -5.25 14.86
CA HIS A 277 27.72 -4.27 13.81
C HIS A 277 27.33 -4.79 12.42
N TRP A 278 26.34 -4.15 11.81
CA TRP A 278 25.78 -4.57 10.54
C TRP A 278 25.82 -3.45 9.50
N LEU A 279 26.14 -3.80 8.28
CA LEU A 279 25.99 -2.93 7.13
C LEU A 279 24.91 -3.51 6.22
N TYR A 280 23.84 -2.74 6.00
CA TYR A 280 22.83 -3.03 4.99
C TYR A 280 23.14 -2.21 3.74
N LEU A 281 23.07 -2.83 2.59
CA LEU A 281 23.22 -2.15 1.30
C LEU A 281 22.10 -2.62 0.38
N ASP A 282 21.10 -1.76 0.19
CA ASP A 282 20.04 -1.98 -0.77
C ASP A 282 20.25 -1.10 -1.98
N GLY A 283 19.88 -1.60 -3.14
CA GLY A 283 19.96 -0.88 -4.38
C GLY A 283 18.97 -1.41 -5.39
N GLY A 284 18.71 -0.63 -6.41
CA GLY A 284 17.80 -1.08 -7.46
C GLY A 284 17.78 -0.15 -8.66
N PHE A 285 17.35 -0.73 -9.74
CA PHE A 285 17.04 -0.04 -10.99
C PHE A 285 15.69 -0.54 -11.49
N SER A 286 14.83 0.36 -11.91
CA SER A 286 13.58 0.00 -12.57
C SER A 286 13.33 0.87 -13.80
N HIS A 287 12.65 0.29 -14.76
CA HIS A 287 12.14 0.97 -15.93
C HIS A 287 10.68 0.58 -16.14
N GLN A 288 9.84 1.57 -16.41
CA GLN A 288 8.45 1.36 -16.82
C GLN A 288 8.17 2.20 -18.06
N TYR A 289 7.60 1.56 -19.06
CA TYR A 289 7.05 2.22 -20.24
C TYR A 289 5.53 2.08 -20.19
N ARG A 290 4.82 3.18 -20.46
CA ARG A 290 3.37 3.20 -20.61
C ARG A 290 3.00 3.90 -21.90
N HIS A 291 2.18 3.24 -22.71
CA HIS A 291 1.55 3.82 -23.89
C HIS A 291 0.04 3.87 -23.65
N ALA A 292 -0.55 5.06 -23.72
CA ALA A 292 -1.97 5.28 -23.54
C ALA A 292 -2.56 6.04 -24.73
N VAL A 293 -3.68 5.56 -25.22
CA VAL A 293 -4.38 6.11 -26.39
C VAL A 293 -5.77 6.54 -25.95
N TYR A 294 -6.07 7.82 -26.17
CA TYR A 294 -7.38 8.42 -25.91
C TYR A 294 -7.96 8.95 -27.22
N ARG A 295 -9.17 8.50 -27.54
CA ARG A 295 -9.89 8.90 -28.75
C ARG A 295 -11.06 9.82 -28.39
N SER A 296 -11.16 10.96 -29.03
CA SER A 296 -12.24 11.91 -28.81
C SER A 296 -12.72 12.55 -30.09
N ALA A 297 -13.95 13.07 -30.08
CA ALA A 297 -14.50 13.83 -31.19
C ALA A 297 -13.72 15.12 -31.50
N PHE A 298 -12.87 15.57 -30.60
CA PHE A 298 -12.05 16.77 -30.73
C PHE A 298 -10.61 16.47 -31.19
N GLY A 299 -10.26 15.20 -31.36
CA GLY A 299 -8.94 14.74 -31.76
C GLY A 299 -8.42 13.61 -30.87
N ASP A 300 -7.51 12.84 -31.44
CA ASP A 300 -6.86 11.72 -30.79
C ASP A 300 -5.64 12.21 -30.03
N SER A 301 -5.35 11.56 -28.92
CA SER A 301 -4.17 11.79 -28.09
C SER A 301 -3.46 10.46 -27.83
N ASP A 302 -2.21 10.40 -28.26
CA ASP A 302 -1.31 9.27 -28.00
C ASP A 302 -0.25 9.73 -26.99
N TYR A 303 -0.13 9.02 -25.87
CA TYR A 303 0.80 9.33 -24.80
C TYR A 303 1.78 8.19 -24.61
N GLU A 304 3.05 8.51 -24.68
CA GLU A 304 4.14 7.60 -24.34
C GLU A 304 4.87 8.14 -23.11
N TYR A 305 5.05 7.29 -22.12
CA TYR A 305 5.69 7.64 -20.86
C TYR A 305 6.82 6.66 -20.57
N ASP A 306 7.99 7.19 -20.28
CA ASP A 306 9.16 6.45 -19.84
C ASP A 306 9.57 6.87 -18.43
N TYR A 307 9.63 5.91 -17.51
CA TYR A 307 10.05 6.10 -16.13
C TYR A 307 11.32 5.29 -15.88
N TYR A 308 12.37 5.94 -15.42
CA TYR A 308 13.59 5.30 -14.97
C TYR A 308 13.83 5.68 -13.51
N SER A 309 14.13 4.71 -12.67
CA SER A 309 14.51 4.94 -11.28
C SER A 309 15.76 4.16 -10.94
N PHE A 310 16.71 4.84 -10.31
CA PHE A 310 17.92 4.24 -9.74
C PHE A 310 18.02 4.61 -8.27
N ARG A 311 18.37 3.64 -7.42
CA ARG A 311 18.43 3.82 -5.96
C ARG A 311 19.61 3.08 -5.37
N VAL A 312 20.25 3.70 -4.36
CA VAL A 312 21.24 3.08 -3.48
C VAL A 312 21.00 3.56 -2.06
N SER A 313 21.04 2.65 -1.08
CA SER A 313 20.56 2.88 0.27
C SER A 313 21.44 2.15 1.32
N PRO A 314 22.68 2.61 1.57
CA PRO A 314 23.51 2.06 2.63
C PRO A 314 23.00 2.47 4.02
N ARG A 315 22.98 1.51 4.95
CA ARG A 315 22.64 1.72 6.36
C ARG A 315 23.61 0.96 7.25
N TYR A 316 24.12 1.61 8.26
CA TYR A 316 24.88 0.98 9.33
C TYR A 316 24.02 0.88 10.57
N VAL A 317 23.94 -0.32 11.13
CA VAL A 317 23.20 -0.62 12.37
C VAL A 317 24.21 -1.12 13.40
N ASN A 318 24.13 -0.52 14.58
CA ASN A 318 24.88 -0.93 15.74
C ASN A 318 23.94 -1.35 16.87
N GLU A 319 24.09 -2.56 17.34
CA GLU A 319 23.40 -3.13 18.49
C GLU A 319 24.42 -3.28 19.61
N CYS A 320 24.27 -2.52 20.70
CA CYS A 320 25.20 -2.50 21.81
C CYS A 320 24.53 -2.11 23.11
N ASP A 321 25.24 -2.29 24.22
CA ASP A 321 24.83 -1.75 25.50
C ASP A 321 25.47 -0.37 25.72
N VAL A 322 24.65 0.62 26.03
CA VAL A 322 25.08 1.97 26.38
C VAL A 322 24.74 2.21 27.86
N ALA A 323 25.76 2.31 28.71
CA ALA A 323 25.61 2.50 30.14
C ALA A 323 24.74 1.44 30.86
N GLY A 324 24.69 0.21 30.34
CA GLY A 324 23.90 -0.89 30.89
C GLY A 324 22.47 -0.97 30.35
N PHE A 325 22.16 -0.20 29.33
CA PHE A 325 20.89 -0.22 28.62
C PHE A 325 21.11 -0.70 27.17
N GLY A 326 20.25 -1.56 26.69
CA GLY A 326 20.27 -2.00 25.30
C GLY A 326 20.01 -0.81 24.36
N ASN A 327 20.74 -0.77 23.25
CA ASN A 327 20.59 0.29 22.24
C ASN A 327 20.76 -0.29 20.84
N LYS A 328 19.90 0.12 19.91
CA LYS A 328 20.00 -0.16 18.48
C LYS A 328 20.04 1.16 17.72
N PHE A 329 21.22 1.56 17.29
CA PHE A 329 21.46 2.80 16.57
C PHE A 329 21.63 2.54 15.08
N THR A 330 20.92 3.29 14.26
CA THR A 330 20.98 3.23 12.80
C THR A 330 21.36 4.59 12.24
N VAL A 331 22.33 4.61 11.34
CA VAL A 331 22.62 5.74 10.47
C VAL A 331 22.54 5.30 9.01
N GLY A 332 21.86 6.06 8.19
CA GLY A 332 21.68 5.71 6.79
C GLY A 332 21.81 6.90 5.84
N PHE A 333 22.06 6.55 4.60
CA PHE A 333 22.09 7.47 3.49
C PHE A 333 21.28 6.86 2.34
N ASP A 334 20.37 7.65 1.73
CA ASP A 334 19.65 7.24 0.53
C ASP A 334 20.02 8.17 -0.62
N PHE A 335 20.31 7.59 -1.77
CA PHE A 335 20.35 8.28 -3.04
C PHE A 335 19.29 7.69 -3.96
N ARG A 336 18.47 8.54 -4.57
CA ARG A 336 17.55 8.13 -5.63
C ARG A 336 17.59 9.14 -6.77
N TYR A 337 17.62 8.62 -7.99
CA TYR A 337 17.50 9.40 -9.21
C TYR A 337 16.33 8.86 -10.02
N ASP A 338 15.38 9.74 -10.34
CA ASP A 338 14.22 9.43 -11.15
C ASP A 338 14.25 10.28 -12.42
N GLN A 339 13.99 9.65 -13.55
CA GLN A 339 13.78 10.30 -14.82
C GLN A 339 12.41 9.94 -15.36
N PHE A 340 11.65 10.94 -15.75
CA PHE A 340 10.35 10.81 -16.38
C PHE A 340 10.36 11.54 -17.71
N GLN A 341 9.91 10.85 -18.76
CA GLN A 341 9.74 11.42 -20.08
C GLN A 341 8.30 11.18 -20.53
N GLU A 342 7.68 12.21 -21.07
CA GLU A 342 6.34 12.15 -21.64
C GLU A 342 6.42 12.72 -23.07
N ASP A 343 6.15 11.85 -24.03
CA ASP A 343 5.97 12.23 -25.42
C ASP A 343 4.52 12.02 -25.78
N HIS A 344 3.82 13.08 -26.23
CA HIS A 344 2.44 12.92 -26.67
C HIS A 344 2.08 13.87 -27.79
N VAL A 345 1.07 13.48 -28.56
CA VAL A 345 0.42 14.34 -29.54
C VAL A 345 -0.95 14.71 -28.98
N SER A 346 -1.18 16.00 -28.74
CA SER A 346 -2.47 16.50 -28.30
C SER A 346 -3.03 17.47 -29.33
N TYR A 347 -4.21 17.16 -29.90
CA TYR A 347 -4.83 17.95 -30.97
C TYR A 347 -3.89 18.20 -32.16
N GLY A 348 -3.08 17.21 -32.53
CA GLY A 348 -2.12 17.31 -33.62
C GLY A 348 -0.83 18.08 -33.30
N VAL A 349 -0.64 18.52 -32.08
CA VAL A 349 0.57 19.21 -31.60
C VAL A 349 1.43 18.24 -30.79
N PRO A 350 2.70 17.96 -31.20
CA PRO A 350 3.61 17.15 -30.41
C PRO A 350 4.05 17.91 -29.16
N ILE A 351 3.94 17.28 -28.03
CA ILE A 351 4.38 17.78 -26.73
C ILE A 351 5.39 16.79 -26.15
N LYS A 352 6.52 17.31 -25.70
CA LYS A 352 7.55 16.51 -25.01
C LYS A 352 7.88 17.14 -23.69
N ARG A 353 7.84 16.34 -22.63
CA ARG A 353 8.22 16.76 -21.28
C ARG A 353 9.33 15.86 -20.78
N HIS A 354 10.34 16.46 -20.20
CA HIS A 354 11.40 15.75 -19.50
C HIS A 354 11.44 16.27 -18.06
N PHE A 355 11.47 15.34 -17.15
CA PHE A 355 11.58 15.61 -15.74
C PHE A 355 12.67 14.72 -15.13
N ASN A 356 13.51 15.31 -14.30
CA ASN A 356 14.50 14.57 -13.52
C ASN A 356 14.39 15.01 -12.07
N ARG A 357 14.45 14.05 -11.16
CA ARG A 357 14.50 14.27 -9.71
C ARG A 357 15.71 13.56 -9.14
N ASP A 358 16.51 14.30 -8.39
CA ASP A 358 17.57 13.73 -7.55
C ASP A 358 17.23 13.95 -6.08
N ARG A 359 17.37 12.87 -5.29
CA ARG A 359 17.15 12.90 -3.85
C ARG A 359 18.41 12.43 -3.14
N TYR A 360 18.85 13.21 -2.17
CA TYR A 360 19.95 12.89 -1.27
C TYR A 360 19.45 12.99 0.15
N VAL A 361 19.63 11.94 0.89
CA VAL A 361 19.10 11.77 2.24
C VAL A 361 20.18 11.34 3.18
N ALA A 362 20.15 11.92 4.39
CA ALA A 362 20.84 11.38 5.55
C ALA A 362 19.84 11.22 6.69
N PHE A 363 19.89 10.11 7.41
CA PHE A 363 19.01 9.88 8.56
C PHE A 363 19.73 9.15 9.68
N ILE A 364 19.21 9.36 10.88
CA ILE A 364 19.55 8.62 12.08
C ILE A 364 18.26 8.12 12.72
N HIS A 365 18.32 6.92 13.29
CA HIS A 365 17.23 6.32 14.03
C HIS A 365 17.81 5.55 15.21
N ASP A 366 17.29 5.77 16.39
CA ASP A 366 17.81 5.23 17.62
C ASP A 366 16.68 4.60 18.44
N GLU A 367 16.87 3.36 18.84
CA GLU A 367 16.00 2.61 19.74
C GLU A 367 16.75 2.36 21.04
N PHE A 368 16.33 3.00 22.10
CA PHE A 368 16.94 2.93 23.40
C PHE A 368 16.04 2.18 24.38
N PHE A 369 16.49 1.03 24.85
CA PHE A 369 15.76 0.16 25.76
C PHE A 369 16.03 0.58 27.20
N LEU A 370 15.15 1.44 27.76
CA LEU A 370 15.24 1.93 29.14
C LEU A 370 15.02 0.81 30.18
N MET A 371 14.22 -0.17 29.82
CA MET A 371 13.95 -1.40 30.57
C MET A 371 13.63 -2.50 29.55
N ASP A 372 13.58 -3.75 29.96
CA ASP A 372 13.22 -4.87 29.09
C ASP A 372 11.83 -4.68 28.42
N ASP A 373 10.95 -3.95 29.09
CA ASP A 373 9.57 -3.70 28.70
C ASP A 373 9.30 -2.26 28.22
N LEU A 374 10.30 -1.36 28.24
CA LEU A 374 10.15 0.04 27.89
C LEU A 374 11.26 0.53 26.98
N SER A 375 10.90 0.95 25.76
CA SER A 375 11.84 1.54 24.81
C SER A 375 11.40 2.93 24.34
N VAL A 376 12.40 3.77 24.06
CA VAL A 376 12.25 5.09 23.44
C VAL A 376 12.86 5.02 22.06
N ILE A 377 12.11 5.47 21.07
CA ILE A 377 12.54 5.54 19.67
C ILE A 377 12.63 7.02 19.29
N ALA A 378 13.75 7.42 18.71
CA ALA A 378 13.95 8.78 18.21
C ALA A 378 14.60 8.74 16.83
N GLY A 379 14.11 9.55 15.91
CA GLY A 379 14.66 9.60 14.57
C GLY A 379 14.64 11.00 13.98
N ALA A 380 15.61 11.25 13.12
CA ALA A 380 15.70 12.48 12.32
C ALA A 380 16.19 12.16 10.91
N ARG A 381 15.58 12.80 9.92
CA ARG A 381 15.92 12.69 8.50
C ARG A 381 16.08 14.08 7.91
N MET A 382 17.09 14.25 7.11
CA MET A 382 17.29 15.43 6.27
C MET A 382 17.32 14.97 4.81
N GLU A 383 16.51 15.58 4.00
CA GLU A 383 16.37 15.26 2.58
C GLU A 383 16.54 16.51 1.72
N ARG A 384 17.39 16.39 0.69
CA ARG A 384 17.50 17.38 -0.38
C ARG A 384 16.87 16.77 -1.63
N ILE A 385 15.88 17.49 -2.18
CA ILE A 385 15.16 17.11 -3.39
C ILE A 385 15.44 18.16 -4.46
N GLY A 386 16.07 17.74 -5.55
CA GLY A 386 16.31 18.58 -6.71
C GLY A 386 15.38 18.17 -7.85
N ASN A 387 14.63 19.12 -8.39
CA ASN A 387 13.77 18.91 -9.56
C ASN A 387 14.29 19.72 -10.73
N ARG A 388 14.29 19.10 -11.91
CA ARG A 388 14.61 19.73 -13.18
C ARG A 388 13.60 19.28 -14.22
N TRP A 389 12.92 20.22 -14.84
CA TRP A 389 11.96 19.89 -15.87
C TRP A 389 12.03 20.86 -17.04
N ARG A 390 11.66 20.37 -18.21
CA ARG A 390 11.59 21.14 -19.45
C ARG A 390 10.25 20.88 -20.10
N LYS A 391 9.48 21.95 -20.35
CA LYS A 391 8.39 21.93 -21.32
C LYS A 391 8.98 22.14 -22.71
N TYR A 392 8.62 21.28 -23.65
CA TYR A 392 9.16 21.40 -25.02
C TYR A 392 8.65 22.63 -25.76
N VAL A 393 7.42 23.06 -25.49
CA VAL A 393 6.89 24.32 -26.03
C VAL A 393 7.30 25.44 -25.11
N GLY A 394 8.40 26.13 -25.47
CA GLY A 394 8.85 27.28 -24.71
C GLY A 394 10.26 27.22 -24.13
N LEU A 395 11.10 26.25 -24.49
CA LEU A 395 12.58 26.19 -24.31
C LEU A 395 13.15 26.48 -22.89
N ASN A 396 12.33 26.86 -21.92
CA ASN A 396 12.83 27.19 -20.60
C ASN A 396 12.91 25.95 -19.72
N GLU A 397 14.10 25.66 -19.26
CA GLU A 397 14.34 24.68 -18.21
C GLU A 397 14.03 25.33 -16.87
N SER A 398 13.14 24.70 -16.09
CA SER A 398 12.84 25.10 -14.72
C SER A 398 13.58 24.20 -13.75
N ARG A 399 14.02 24.77 -12.63
CA ARG A 399 14.73 24.05 -11.57
C ARG A 399 14.28 24.57 -10.23
N ASN A 400 14.05 23.67 -9.30
CA ASN A 400 13.99 24.01 -7.88
C ASN A 400 14.74 22.98 -7.06
N HIS A 401 15.00 23.30 -5.83
CA HIS A 401 15.50 22.35 -4.84
C HIS A 401 14.95 22.73 -3.47
N ASP A 402 14.51 21.71 -2.76
CA ASP A 402 13.91 21.84 -1.45
C ASP A 402 14.75 21.06 -0.44
N TRP A 403 14.83 21.58 0.78
CA TRP A 403 15.41 20.89 1.92
C TRP A 403 14.31 20.60 2.92
N MET A 404 14.12 19.33 3.22
CA MET A 404 13.09 18.88 4.14
C MET A 404 13.74 18.18 5.33
N ASN A 405 13.11 18.35 6.49
CA ASN A 405 13.52 17.66 7.70
C ASN A 405 12.32 16.95 8.27
N ASP A 406 12.47 15.69 8.56
CA ASP A 406 11.45 14.86 9.20
C ASP A 406 11.96 14.40 10.57
N TYR A 407 11.04 14.22 11.50
CA TYR A 407 11.35 13.81 12.86
C TYR A 407 10.31 12.81 13.34
N GLU A 408 10.76 11.89 14.18
CA GLU A 408 9.86 11.02 14.95
C GLU A 408 10.38 10.79 16.36
N LEU A 409 9.44 10.69 17.30
CA LEU A 409 9.71 10.35 18.68
C LEU A 409 8.60 9.40 19.13
N GLY A 410 8.99 8.23 19.60
CA GLY A 410 8.08 7.18 20.04
C GLY A 410 8.47 6.64 21.41
N LEU A 411 7.49 6.11 22.10
CA LEU A 411 7.67 5.34 23.33
C LEU A 411 6.83 4.08 23.19
N VAL A 412 7.45 2.93 23.45
CA VAL A 412 6.79 1.62 23.43
C VAL A 412 6.90 1.00 24.81
N TYR A 413 5.76 0.55 25.35
CA TYR A 413 5.70 -0.10 26.64
C TYR A 413 4.98 -1.45 26.53
N ARG A 414 5.64 -2.50 27.01
CA ARG A 414 5.23 -3.91 26.98
C ARG A 414 5.04 -4.47 28.39
N PRO A 415 4.01 -4.04 29.13
CA PRO A 415 3.86 -4.34 30.56
C PRO A 415 3.69 -5.82 30.88
N VAL A 416 3.17 -6.58 29.93
CA VAL A 416 3.00 -8.04 30.01
C VAL A 416 3.19 -8.64 28.63
N GLU A 417 3.50 -9.91 28.57
CA GLU A 417 3.63 -10.65 27.32
C GLU A 417 2.36 -10.52 26.46
N GLY A 418 2.55 -10.34 25.17
CA GLY A 418 1.47 -10.16 24.19
C GLY A 418 0.82 -8.76 24.19
N LEU A 419 1.13 -7.87 25.14
CA LEU A 419 0.58 -6.52 25.20
C LEU A 419 1.65 -5.47 24.86
N LYS A 420 1.43 -4.76 23.78
CA LYS A 420 2.20 -3.58 23.36
C LYS A 420 1.30 -2.35 23.45
N THR A 421 1.81 -1.28 24.05
CA THR A 421 1.23 0.06 24.00
C THR A 421 2.27 1.04 23.47
N TYR A 422 1.84 2.05 22.73
CA TYR A 422 2.77 3.04 22.22
C TYR A 422 2.13 4.42 22.09
N ILE A 423 3.01 5.43 22.09
CA ILE A 423 2.71 6.79 21.67
C ILE A 423 3.81 7.24 20.71
N LYS A 424 3.45 7.88 19.59
CA LYS A 424 4.38 8.40 18.59
C LYS A 424 3.95 9.77 18.09
N GLY A 425 4.88 10.72 18.12
CA GLY A 425 4.78 11.98 17.41
C GLY A 425 5.66 11.95 16.17
N SER A 426 5.17 12.46 15.05
CA SER A 426 5.90 12.50 13.78
C SER A 426 5.68 13.83 13.07
N GLN A 427 6.73 14.35 12.43
CA GLN A 427 6.68 15.42 11.44
C GLN A 427 7.15 14.86 10.10
N PHE A 428 6.46 15.15 9.02
CA PHE A 428 6.66 14.53 7.71
C PHE A 428 6.35 15.50 6.58
N HIS A 429 6.75 15.13 5.35
CA HIS A 429 6.49 15.90 4.14
C HIS A 429 6.07 15.04 2.95
N ARG A 430 5.52 15.70 1.91
CA ARG A 430 5.34 15.17 0.56
C ARG A 430 5.77 16.22 -0.47
N SER A 431 6.69 15.83 -1.34
CA SER A 431 7.12 16.69 -2.46
C SER A 431 6.10 16.70 -3.60
N PRO A 432 5.96 17.82 -4.32
CA PRO A 432 5.09 17.89 -5.49
C PRO A 432 5.47 16.85 -6.55
N PHE A 433 4.49 16.27 -7.22
CA PHE A 433 4.72 15.42 -8.38
C PHE A 433 5.19 16.24 -9.60
N CYS A 434 5.77 15.57 -10.58
CA CYS A 434 6.28 16.23 -11.79
C CYS A 434 5.16 16.85 -12.63
N ASP A 435 4.00 16.23 -12.71
CA ASP A 435 2.82 16.75 -13.37
C ASP A 435 2.15 17.88 -12.58
N GLU A 436 2.14 17.82 -11.24
CA GLU A 436 1.74 18.96 -10.40
C GLU A 436 2.62 20.18 -10.69
N LEU A 437 3.96 20.03 -10.68
CA LEU A 437 4.92 21.11 -10.97
C LEU A 437 4.80 21.64 -12.40
N SER A 438 4.43 20.81 -13.35
CA SER A 438 4.32 21.21 -14.75
C SER A 438 3.02 21.90 -15.09
N TYR A 439 2.02 21.87 -14.22
CA TYR A 439 0.69 22.45 -14.41
C TYR A 439 0.37 23.49 -13.33
N THR A 440 1.25 24.47 -13.19
CA THR A 440 1.12 25.65 -12.32
C THR A 440 0.92 26.91 -13.13
N GLN A 441 0.37 27.96 -12.54
CA GLN A 441 0.31 29.29 -13.16
C GLN A 441 1.74 29.81 -13.38
N ASP A 442 1.96 30.54 -14.49
CA ASP A 442 3.27 31.04 -14.88
C ASP A 442 3.98 31.77 -13.71
N GLY A 443 5.21 31.34 -13.41
CA GLY A 443 6.05 31.91 -12.37
C GLY A 443 5.78 31.39 -10.95
N ASN A 444 4.78 30.54 -10.74
CA ASN A 444 4.52 29.94 -9.44
C ASN A 444 5.22 28.58 -9.31
N PHE A 445 5.81 28.35 -8.15
CA PHE A 445 6.34 27.05 -7.72
C PHE A 445 5.43 26.49 -6.63
N LEU A 446 5.31 25.17 -6.59
CA LEU A 446 4.63 24.49 -5.49
C LEU A 446 5.64 24.22 -4.37
N GLU A 447 5.24 24.54 -3.16
CA GLU A 447 5.96 24.14 -1.96
C GLU A 447 5.63 22.69 -1.61
N PRO A 448 6.56 21.94 -0.99
CA PRO A 448 6.24 20.63 -0.42
C PRO A 448 5.13 20.72 0.63
N GLU A 449 4.25 19.73 0.64
CA GLU A 449 3.27 19.58 1.71
C GLU A 449 3.99 19.17 2.99
N THR A 450 3.56 19.69 4.13
CA THR A 450 4.10 19.33 5.43
C THR A 450 2.99 18.96 6.40
N GLY A 451 3.33 18.15 7.38
CA GLY A 451 2.35 17.76 8.39
C GLY A 451 2.98 17.22 9.66
N ALA A 452 2.14 17.13 10.67
CA ALA A 452 2.48 16.51 11.94
C ALA A 452 1.36 15.59 12.42
N SER A 453 1.71 14.50 13.08
CA SER A 453 0.75 13.58 13.70
C SER A 453 1.16 13.18 15.12
N LEU A 454 0.15 12.82 15.90
CA LEU A 454 0.28 12.12 17.17
C LEU A 454 -0.56 10.84 17.09
N ASP A 455 0.07 9.72 17.37
CA ASP A 455 -0.52 8.39 17.38
C ASP A 455 -0.43 7.78 18.77
N ILE A 456 -1.50 7.15 19.25
CA ILE A 456 -1.55 6.39 20.50
C ILE A 456 -2.20 5.06 20.18
N GLY A 457 -1.51 3.97 20.47
CA GLY A 457 -2.00 2.65 20.12
C GLY A 457 -1.76 1.57 21.16
N LEU A 458 -2.50 0.50 20.99
CA LEU A 458 -2.44 -0.71 21.78
C LEU A 458 -2.64 -1.91 20.88
N GLU A 459 -1.78 -2.92 21.01
CA GLU A 459 -1.95 -4.24 20.42
C GLU A 459 -1.85 -5.28 21.54
N TRP A 460 -2.77 -6.23 21.54
CA TRP A 460 -2.83 -7.25 22.57
C TRP A 460 -3.21 -8.61 21.99
N GLU A 461 -2.30 -9.56 22.13
CA GLU A 461 -2.52 -10.97 21.85
C GLU A 461 -2.76 -11.69 23.19
N PHE A 462 -3.92 -12.30 23.37
CA PHE A 462 -4.31 -12.89 24.63
C PHE A 462 -5.11 -14.19 24.44
N LEU A 463 -5.01 -15.07 25.43
CA LEU A 463 -5.66 -16.39 25.42
C LEU A 463 -5.33 -17.23 24.17
N GLU A 464 -4.15 -17.01 23.55
CA GLU A 464 -3.65 -17.71 22.36
C GLU A 464 -4.57 -17.65 21.12
N GLU A 465 -5.85 -17.38 21.29
CA GLU A 465 -6.87 -17.35 20.24
C GLU A 465 -7.29 -15.93 19.86
N PHE A 466 -6.99 -14.90 20.66
CA PHE A 466 -7.50 -13.55 20.47
C PHE A 466 -6.38 -12.55 20.16
N SER A 467 -6.62 -11.71 19.17
CA SER A 467 -5.83 -10.50 18.95
C SER A 467 -6.71 -9.26 18.92
N PHE A 468 -6.30 -8.23 19.64
CA PHE A 468 -6.97 -6.93 19.71
C PHE A 468 -5.99 -5.83 19.33
N MET A 469 -6.45 -4.88 18.53
CA MET A 469 -5.71 -3.67 18.20
C MET A 469 -6.62 -2.46 18.34
N ALA A 470 -6.06 -1.37 18.82
CA ALA A 470 -6.69 -0.05 18.81
C ALA A 470 -5.63 1.03 18.60
N ASN A 471 -5.91 1.96 17.71
CA ASN A 471 -5.07 3.11 17.44
C ASN A 471 -5.94 4.36 17.30
N ALA A 472 -5.61 5.43 18.03
CA ALA A 472 -6.19 6.74 17.87
C ALA A 472 -5.12 7.71 17.36
N TYR A 473 -5.47 8.57 16.44
CA TYR A 473 -4.53 9.52 15.87
C TYR A 473 -5.15 10.90 15.62
N GLY A 474 -4.29 11.91 15.68
CA GLY A 474 -4.58 13.26 15.23
C GLY A 474 -3.49 13.74 14.27
N MET A 475 -3.89 14.36 13.16
CA MET A 475 -2.98 14.82 12.11
C MET A 475 -3.40 16.18 11.60
N VAL A 476 -2.42 17.05 11.34
CA VAL A 476 -2.61 18.34 10.68
C VAL A 476 -1.69 18.40 9.47
N MET A 477 -2.23 18.86 8.34
CA MET A 477 -1.47 19.10 7.11
C MET A 477 -1.52 20.58 6.74
N GLU A 478 -0.42 21.05 6.17
CA GLU A 478 -0.24 22.40 5.63
C GLU A 478 0.25 22.28 4.19
N ASP A 479 -0.08 23.29 3.39
CA ASP A 479 0.36 23.42 1.99
C ASP A 479 -0.03 22.22 1.10
N GLU A 480 -1.14 21.53 1.41
CA GLU A 480 -1.62 20.44 0.56
C GLU A 480 -1.84 20.93 -0.87
N ILE A 481 -1.33 20.18 -1.84
CA ILE A 481 -1.45 20.52 -3.26
C ILE A 481 -2.78 20.04 -3.79
N PHE A 482 -3.50 20.92 -4.47
CA PHE A 482 -4.78 20.63 -5.10
C PHE A 482 -4.91 21.36 -6.44
N PHE A 483 -5.83 20.88 -7.28
CA PHE A 483 -6.20 21.58 -8.51
C PHE A 483 -7.22 22.67 -8.19
N ASP A 484 -6.86 23.92 -8.42
CA ASP A 484 -7.74 25.08 -8.24
C ASP A 484 -8.37 25.51 -9.55
N PRO A 485 -9.67 25.21 -9.79
CA PRO A 485 -10.37 25.59 -11.01
C PRO A 485 -10.65 27.09 -11.11
N SER A 486 -10.51 27.85 -10.04
CA SER A 486 -10.72 29.32 -10.03
C SER A 486 -9.59 30.09 -10.70
N LEU A 487 -8.38 29.50 -10.75
CA LEU A 487 -7.22 30.11 -11.39
C LEU A 487 -7.36 30.12 -12.91
N GLN A 488 -7.47 31.31 -13.51
CA GLN A 488 -7.70 31.48 -14.95
C GLN A 488 -6.43 31.25 -15.77
N PRO A 489 -6.52 30.74 -17.05
CA PRO A 489 -7.78 30.48 -17.79
C PRO A 489 -8.36 29.06 -17.66
N TRP A 490 -7.61 28.08 -17.10
CA TRP A 490 -7.99 26.66 -17.16
C TRP A 490 -8.03 25.95 -15.81
N GLY A 491 -7.75 26.68 -14.70
CA GLY A 491 -7.38 26.11 -13.44
C GLY A 491 -5.89 25.71 -13.43
N TYR A 492 -5.31 25.59 -12.26
CA TYR A 492 -3.91 25.19 -12.05
C TYR A 492 -3.72 24.50 -10.72
N ASN A 493 -2.64 23.74 -10.58
CA ASN A 493 -2.24 23.24 -9.28
C ASN A 493 -1.68 24.37 -8.42
N SER A 494 -2.08 24.40 -7.16
CA SER A 494 -1.58 25.34 -6.17
C SER A 494 -1.54 24.71 -4.78
N ASN A 495 -0.73 25.27 -3.88
CA ASN A 495 -0.80 24.90 -2.48
C ASN A 495 -2.06 25.50 -1.85
N SER A 496 -2.75 24.68 -1.07
CA SER A 496 -3.93 25.13 -0.32
C SER A 496 -3.55 26.14 0.76
N PRO A 497 -4.19 27.30 0.81
CA PRO A 497 -4.03 28.22 1.92
C PRO A 497 -4.69 27.69 3.20
N SER A 498 -5.44 26.60 3.09
CA SER A 498 -6.19 25.97 4.17
C SER A 498 -5.40 24.82 4.77
N LYS A 499 -5.28 24.81 6.10
CA LYS A 499 -4.82 23.61 6.81
C LYS A 499 -5.94 22.58 6.82
N THR A 500 -5.59 21.32 6.71
CA THR A 500 -6.55 20.21 6.91
C THR A 500 -6.24 19.49 8.22
N ARG A 501 -7.28 18.98 8.85
CA ARG A 501 -7.18 18.22 10.10
C ARG A 501 -7.82 16.86 9.91
N ARG A 502 -7.21 15.85 10.52
CA ARG A 502 -7.72 14.48 10.53
C ARG A 502 -7.64 13.93 11.94
N ILE A 503 -8.75 13.44 12.44
CA ILE A 503 -8.82 12.70 13.71
C ILE A 503 -9.44 11.36 13.39
N GLY A 504 -8.77 10.30 13.80
CA GLY A 504 -9.24 8.95 13.50
C GLY A 504 -9.01 7.95 14.62
N PHE A 505 -9.74 6.85 14.49
CA PHE A 505 -9.69 5.72 15.40
C PHE A 505 -9.84 4.43 14.61
N ASP A 506 -8.84 3.56 14.71
CA ASP A 506 -8.83 2.25 14.08
C ASP A 506 -8.83 1.19 15.17
N THR A 507 -9.72 0.20 15.10
CA THR A 507 -9.75 -0.91 16.05
C THR A 507 -10.12 -2.20 15.38
N GLY A 508 -9.59 -3.30 15.90
CA GLY A 508 -9.86 -4.64 15.44
C GLY A 508 -9.83 -5.65 16.57
N LEU A 509 -10.73 -6.60 16.53
CA LEU A 509 -10.72 -7.79 17.36
C LEU A 509 -10.82 -9.00 16.45
N SER A 510 -9.90 -9.94 16.60
CA SER A 510 -9.91 -11.22 15.90
C SER A 510 -9.87 -12.36 16.89
N TRP A 511 -10.59 -13.40 16.58
CA TRP A 511 -10.59 -14.66 17.28
C TRP A 511 -10.39 -15.78 16.25
N LEU A 512 -9.46 -16.66 16.52
CA LEU A 512 -9.18 -17.84 15.71
C LEU A 512 -9.01 -19.05 16.60
N ARG A 513 -9.81 -20.06 16.37
CA ARG A 513 -9.61 -21.39 16.92
C ARG A 513 -9.41 -22.37 15.76
N ASP A 514 -8.17 -22.76 15.58
CA ASP A 514 -7.77 -23.57 14.42
C ASP A 514 -8.67 -24.78 14.20
N LYS A 515 -9.02 -25.03 12.92
CA LYS A 515 -9.92 -26.08 12.45
C LYS A 515 -11.31 -26.13 13.11
N VAL A 516 -11.70 -25.06 13.81
CA VAL A 516 -13.03 -24.90 14.41
C VAL A 516 -13.76 -23.72 13.81
N ALA A 517 -13.32 -22.50 14.15
CA ALA A 517 -13.98 -21.29 13.68
C ALA A 517 -13.07 -20.06 13.84
N GLU A 518 -13.41 -19.02 13.10
CA GLU A 518 -12.79 -17.70 13.19
C GLU A 518 -13.85 -16.61 13.16
N ALA A 519 -13.57 -15.50 13.79
CA ALA A 519 -14.38 -14.29 13.70
C ALA A 519 -13.50 -13.07 13.84
N SER A 520 -13.79 -12.02 13.08
CA SER A 520 -13.14 -10.74 13.27
C SER A 520 -14.09 -9.58 13.04
N VAL A 521 -13.83 -8.50 13.73
CA VAL A 521 -14.44 -7.20 13.51
C VAL A 521 -13.34 -6.16 13.40
N ARG A 522 -13.44 -5.31 12.38
CA ARG A 522 -12.59 -4.14 12.21
C ARG A 522 -13.47 -2.91 12.03
N TYR A 523 -13.11 -1.85 12.71
CA TYR A 523 -13.78 -0.57 12.62
C TYR A 523 -12.75 0.54 12.43
N ASN A 524 -12.92 1.31 11.36
CA ASN A 524 -12.15 2.50 11.07
C ASN A 524 -13.11 3.70 11.11
N ALA A 525 -12.77 4.69 11.89
CA ALA A 525 -13.47 5.96 11.95
C ALA A 525 -12.48 7.09 11.66
N VAL A 526 -12.87 8.03 10.80
CA VAL A 526 -12.08 9.22 10.53
C VAL A 526 -12.98 10.41 10.27
N HIS A 527 -12.62 11.53 10.86
CA HIS A 527 -13.16 12.84 10.53
C HIS A 527 -12.02 13.67 9.95
N ALA A 528 -12.19 14.12 8.71
CA ALA A 528 -11.24 14.96 7.99
C ALA A 528 -11.95 16.23 7.55
N ASP A 529 -11.42 17.40 7.96
CA ASP A 529 -12.00 18.71 7.69
C ASP A 529 -10.95 19.75 7.30
N PHE A 530 -11.41 20.82 6.65
CA PHE A 530 -10.62 22.01 6.45
C PHE A 530 -10.57 22.85 7.73
N GLY A 531 -9.43 22.89 8.39
CA GLY A 531 -9.24 23.58 9.68
C GLY A 531 -9.10 25.09 9.57
N SER A 532 -8.98 25.66 8.35
CA SER A 532 -8.85 27.10 8.10
C SER A 532 -9.21 27.43 6.64
N GLY A 533 -9.18 28.72 6.27
CA GLY A 533 -9.37 29.20 4.89
C GLY A 533 -10.81 29.23 4.42
N GLU A 534 -11.02 29.25 3.11
CA GLU A 534 -12.33 29.40 2.46
C GLU A 534 -13.30 28.27 2.81
N TYR A 535 -12.79 27.04 2.87
CA TYR A 535 -13.60 25.84 3.14
C TYR A 535 -13.64 25.44 4.62
N HIS A 536 -13.27 26.36 5.52
CA HIS A 536 -13.21 26.07 6.97
C HIS A 536 -14.47 25.39 7.50
N GLY A 537 -14.30 24.21 8.09
CA GLY A 537 -15.38 23.40 8.69
C GLY A 537 -16.06 22.46 7.72
N ASN A 538 -15.72 22.50 6.42
CA ASN A 538 -16.22 21.53 5.46
C ASN A 538 -15.43 20.21 5.56
N ASP A 539 -16.11 19.10 5.30
CA ASP A 539 -15.46 17.79 5.21
C ASP A 539 -14.50 17.72 4.00
N VAL A 540 -13.37 17.08 4.16
CA VAL A 540 -12.49 16.71 3.03
C VAL A 540 -13.25 15.72 2.14
N PRO A 541 -13.33 15.97 0.82
CA PRO A 541 -14.06 15.11 -0.10
C PRO A 541 -13.50 13.68 -0.17
N TYR A 542 -14.37 12.74 -0.54
CA TYR A 542 -14.06 11.33 -0.80
C TYR A 542 -13.51 10.57 0.43
N VAL A 543 -13.91 10.98 1.62
CA VAL A 543 -13.56 10.34 2.90
C VAL A 543 -14.83 9.78 3.54
N PRO A 544 -14.96 8.44 3.63
CA PRO A 544 -16.05 7.83 4.40
C PRO A 544 -15.70 7.93 5.90
N ASN A 545 -16.58 8.54 6.69
CA ASN A 545 -16.32 8.72 8.12
C ASN A 545 -16.27 7.41 8.90
N HIS A 546 -16.94 6.37 8.41
CA HIS A 546 -17.03 5.07 9.07
C HIS A 546 -16.89 3.93 8.07
N ARG A 547 -16.04 2.98 8.41
CA ARG A 547 -15.96 1.69 7.75
C ARG A 547 -15.99 0.59 8.79
N ILE A 548 -16.78 -0.45 8.54
CA ILE A 548 -16.88 -1.63 9.40
C ILE A 548 -16.68 -2.87 8.51
N ARG A 549 -15.79 -3.75 8.89
CA ARG A 549 -15.65 -5.08 8.30
C ARG A 549 -15.95 -6.13 9.36
N LEU A 550 -16.88 -7.02 9.08
CA LEU A 550 -17.17 -8.20 9.84
C LEU A 550 -16.78 -9.42 9.01
N GLU A 551 -16.05 -10.35 9.58
CA GLU A 551 -15.73 -11.63 8.96
C GLU A 551 -16.02 -12.76 9.94
N GLY A 552 -16.46 -13.88 9.42
CA GLY A 552 -16.61 -15.09 10.16
C GLY A 552 -16.35 -16.30 9.27
N GLY A 553 -15.84 -17.36 9.86
CA GLY A 553 -15.59 -18.61 9.17
C GLY A 553 -15.71 -19.79 10.10
N PHE A 554 -15.98 -20.96 9.56
CA PHE A 554 -15.99 -22.21 10.29
C PHE A 554 -15.59 -23.38 9.41
N TRP A 555 -15.01 -24.37 10.01
CA TRP A 555 -14.65 -25.62 9.34
C TRP A 555 -15.84 -26.57 9.39
N ILE A 556 -16.37 -26.93 8.22
CA ILE A 556 -17.43 -27.97 8.08
C ILE A 556 -16.83 -29.36 8.27
N ALA A 557 -15.59 -29.52 7.85
CA ALA A 557 -14.74 -30.67 8.02
C ALA A 557 -13.30 -30.17 8.18
N ASP A 558 -12.37 -31.01 8.62
CA ASP A 558 -10.98 -30.64 8.85
C ASP A 558 -10.30 -30.05 7.60
N ASP A 559 -10.81 -30.40 6.43
CA ASP A 559 -10.30 -30.01 5.12
C ASP A 559 -11.22 -29.03 4.36
N LEU A 560 -12.36 -28.64 4.92
CA LEU A 560 -13.33 -27.73 4.28
C LEU A 560 -13.73 -26.58 5.17
N ARG A 561 -13.33 -25.37 4.78
CA ARG A 561 -13.62 -24.11 5.48
C ARG A 561 -14.60 -23.25 4.68
N VAL A 562 -15.58 -22.68 5.35
CA VAL A 562 -16.52 -21.68 4.82
C VAL A 562 -16.26 -20.36 5.50
N LYS A 563 -16.13 -19.29 4.71
CA LYS A 563 -15.97 -17.91 5.19
C LYS A 563 -17.08 -17.03 4.67
N GLY A 564 -17.42 -15.98 5.42
CA GLY A 564 -18.30 -14.91 4.96
C GLY A 564 -17.90 -13.58 5.54
N GLY A 565 -18.17 -12.53 4.81
CA GLY A 565 -17.82 -11.19 5.22
C GLY A 565 -18.88 -10.17 4.86
N CYS A 566 -18.87 -9.06 5.62
CA CYS A 566 -19.69 -7.89 5.37
C CYS A 566 -18.85 -6.63 5.56
N THR A 567 -18.77 -5.78 4.53
CA THR A 567 -18.13 -4.47 4.64
C THR A 567 -19.20 -3.38 4.51
N TYR A 568 -19.32 -2.54 5.53
CA TYR A 568 -20.11 -1.30 5.49
C TYR A 568 -19.17 -0.12 5.26
N THR A 569 -19.55 0.79 4.36
CA THR A 569 -18.90 2.08 4.12
C THR A 569 -19.95 3.18 4.21
N SER A 570 -19.69 4.22 5.02
CA SER A 570 -20.60 5.35 5.19
C SER A 570 -20.67 6.21 3.93
N SER A 571 -21.65 7.13 3.89
CA SER A 571 -21.75 8.13 2.84
C SER A 571 -20.57 9.09 2.88
N GLN A 572 -20.19 9.63 1.71
CA GLN A 572 -19.05 10.55 1.54
C GLN A 572 -19.35 11.55 0.43
N TYR A 573 -18.75 12.73 0.47
CA TYR A 573 -18.81 13.68 -0.65
C TYR A 573 -18.06 13.14 -1.86
N VAL A 574 -18.45 13.59 -3.06
CA VAL A 574 -17.72 13.25 -4.29
C VAL A 574 -16.40 14.00 -4.34
N SER A 575 -15.44 13.47 -5.08
CA SER A 575 -14.14 14.09 -5.34
C SER A 575 -14.28 15.47 -5.95
N GLY A 576 -13.48 16.45 -5.51
CA GLY A 576 -13.51 17.85 -5.95
C GLY A 576 -14.63 18.71 -5.35
N ASP A 577 -15.46 18.16 -4.46
CA ASP A 577 -16.53 18.92 -3.78
C ASP A 577 -16.04 19.57 -2.48
N TYR A 578 -15.09 20.48 -2.57
CA TYR A 578 -14.52 21.16 -1.39
C TYR A 578 -15.54 22.07 -0.65
N ALA A 579 -16.53 22.58 -1.38
CA ALA A 579 -17.61 23.37 -0.79
C ALA A 579 -18.67 22.52 -0.09
N ASN A 580 -18.69 21.21 -0.31
CA ASN A 580 -19.70 20.26 0.14
C ASN A 580 -21.13 20.54 -0.39
N ASP A 581 -21.21 21.08 -1.62
CA ASP A 581 -22.46 21.52 -2.25
C ASP A 581 -23.15 20.43 -3.08
N TYR A 582 -22.44 19.39 -3.50
CA TYR A 582 -22.92 18.35 -4.42
C TYR A 582 -23.42 17.14 -3.68
N GLY A 583 -24.11 16.93 -2.86
CA GLY A 583 -24.67 15.73 -2.20
C GLY A 583 -23.70 14.53 -2.07
N LYS A 584 -23.88 13.75 -1.05
CA LYS A 584 -23.01 12.61 -0.74
C LYS A 584 -23.32 11.39 -1.61
N LEU A 585 -22.31 10.63 -2.00
CA LEU A 585 -22.47 9.24 -2.42
C LEU A 585 -23.12 8.46 -1.27
N PRO A 586 -24.13 7.62 -1.56
CA PRO A 586 -24.84 6.90 -0.51
C PRO A 586 -23.97 5.84 0.15
N ALA A 587 -24.19 5.60 1.42
CA ALA A 587 -23.62 4.48 2.15
C ALA A 587 -24.01 3.15 1.50
N TYR A 588 -23.13 2.15 1.64
CA TYR A 588 -23.38 0.82 1.11
C TYR A 588 -22.79 -0.28 2.00
N SER A 589 -23.36 -1.47 1.84
CA SER A 589 -22.82 -2.71 2.41
C SER A 589 -22.56 -3.71 1.30
N LEU A 590 -21.42 -4.38 1.37
CA LEU A 590 -21.01 -5.47 0.48
C LEU A 590 -20.90 -6.75 1.30
N PHE A 591 -21.34 -7.83 0.71
CA PHE A 591 -21.26 -9.16 1.32
C PHE A 591 -20.48 -10.09 0.40
N ASP A 592 -19.65 -10.91 1.00
CA ASP A 592 -18.86 -11.94 0.32
C ASP A 592 -18.96 -13.27 1.02
N VAL A 593 -18.76 -14.35 0.27
CA VAL A 593 -18.66 -15.72 0.78
C VAL A 593 -17.56 -16.45 0.06
N GLY A 594 -16.84 -17.28 0.80
CA GLY A 594 -15.77 -18.13 0.29
C GLY A 594 -15.88 -19.56 0.79
N LEU A 595 -15.47 -20.49 -0.05
CA LEU A 595 -15.21 -21.89 0.28
C LEU A 595 -13.73 -22.16 0.06
N HIS A 596 -13.09 -22.85 0.98
CA HIS A 596 -11.70 -23.23 0.88
C HIS A 596 -11.57 -24.71 1.25
N TYR A 597 -10.98 -25.49 0.36
CA TYR A 597 -10.90 -26.93 0.46
C TYR A 597 -9.48 -27.44 0.23
N GLU A 598 -8.92 -28.09 1.22
CA GLU A 598 -7.61 -28.74 1.19
C GLU A 598 -7.80 -30.24 1.47
N PRO A 599 -8.02 -31.06 0.43
CA PRO A 599 -8.41 -32.45 0.60
C PRO A 599 -7.34 -33.30 1.30
N SER A 600 -7.65 -33.82 2.46
CA SER A 600 -6.74 -34.67 3.25
C SER A 600 -6.29 -35.97 2.54
N TRP A 601 -7.03 -36.38 1.50
CA TRP A 601 -6.73 -37.55 0.68
C TRP A 601 -5.83 -37.25 -0.54
N ALA A 602 -5.57 -35.95 -0.81
CA ALA A 602 -4.76 -35.51 -1.95
C ALA A 602 -3.86 -34.36 -1.48
N GLU A 603 -2.75 -34.71 -0.84
CA GLU A 603 -1.76 -33.79 -0.31
C GLU A 603 -1.26 -32.83 -1.39
N GLY A 604 -1.06 -31.56 -1.03
CA GLY A 604 -0.63 -30.50 -1.93
C GLY A 604 -1.75 -29.87 -2.79
N TRP A 605 -2.97 -30.45 -2.84
CA TRP A 605 -4.09 -29.85 -3.55
C TRP A 605 -4.85 -28.86 -2.70
N MET A 606 -5.20 -27.72 -3.29
CA MET A 606 -6.10 -26.72 -2.72
C MET A 606 -7.10 -26.26 -3.78
N ALA A 607 -8.35 -26.09 -3.39
CA ALA A 607 -9.38 -25.47 -4.23
C ALA A 607 -10.11 -24.39 -3.44
N SER A 608 -10.39 -23.26 -4.06
CA SER A 608 -11.19 -22.20 -3.45
C SER A 608 -12.24 -21.66 -4.41
N PHE A 609 -13.35 -21.21 -3.85
CA PHE A 609 -14.40 -20.49 -4.54
C PHE A 609 -14.77 -19.28 -3.72
N VAL A 610 -14.72 -18.08 -4.32
CA VAL A 610 -15.10 -16.84 -3.67
C VAL A 610 -16.12 -16.09 -4.51
N MET A 611 -17.18 -15.62 -3.89
CA MET A 611 -18.19 -14.76 -4.50
C MET A 611 -18.24 -13.44 -3.75
N ASP A 612 -17.99 -12.35 -4.47
CA ASP A 612 -18.02 -10.97 -3.97
C ASP A 612 -19.29 -10.27 -4.39
N ASN A 613 -19.69 -9.27 -3.56
CA ASN A 613 -20.88 -8.45 -3.79
C ASN A 613 -22.12 -9.32 -4.11
N ILE A 614 -22.40 -10.30 -3.25
CA ILE A 614 -23.42 -11.34 -3.44
C ILE A 614 -24.78 -10.74 -3.85
N PHE A 615 -25.15 -9.60 -3.28
CA PHE A 615 -26.42 -8.93 -3.55
C PHE A 615 -26.38 -7.97 -4.73
N ASP A 616 -25.30 -7.97 -5.52
CA ASP A 616 -25.12 -7.13 -6.71
C ASP A 616 -25.36 -5.63 -6.44
N ARG A 617 -24.88 -5.14 -5.27
CA ARG A 617 -25.00 -3.75 -4.88
C ARG A 617 -24.31 -2.84 -5.88
N ASN A 618 -25.03 -1.82 -6.37
CA ASN A 618 -24.46 -0.77 -7.22
C ASN A 618 -23.79 0.30 -6.33
N TYR A 619 -22.48 0.49 -6.51
CA TYR A 619 -21.67 1.52 -5.86
C TYR A 619 -20.57 2.01 -6.81
N CYS A 620 -19.83 3.05 -6.44
CA CYS A 620 -18.69 3.56 -7.20
C CYS A 620 -17.38 3.24 -6.49
N ASP A 621 -16.37 2.85 -7.26
CA ASP A 621 -14.99 2.79 -6.79
C ASP A 621 -14.35 4.18 -6.77
N TYR A 622 -14.77 5.06 -7.69
CA TYR A 622 -14.39 6.46 -7.69
C TYR A 622 -15.50 7.33 -8.31
N ALA A 623 -15.72 8.52 -7.78
CA ALA A 623 -16.66 9.48 -8.34
C ALA A 623 -16.27 10.92 -7.98
N GLY A 624 -16.34 11.80 -8.95
CA GLY A 624 -16.17 13.24 -8.78
C GLY A 624 -17.40 14.02 -9.21
N VAL A 625 -17.28 15.33 -9.21
CA VAL A 625 -18.36 16.23 -9.61
C VAL A 625 -18.72 15.97 -11.07
N GLY A 626 -19.87 15.33 -11.30
CA GLY A 626 -20.41 15.05 -12.63
C GLY A 626 -19.89 13.79 -13.31
N TYR A 627 -18.97 13.03 -12.74
CA TYR A 627 -18.45 11.80 -13.30
C TYR A 627 -18.36 10.66 -12.28
N TYR A 628 -18.65 9.43 -12.75
CA TYR A 628 -18.77 8.24 -11.91
C TYR A 628 -18.08 7.05 -12.56
N TYR A 629 -17.27 6.32 -11.78
CA TYR A 629 -16.66 5.04 -12.16
C TYR A 629 -17.31 3.92 -11.35
N PRO A 630 -18.27 3.18 -11.96
CA PRO A 630 -18.96 2.09 -11.28
C PRO A 630 -17.99 0.99 -10.86
N ALA A 631 -18.14 0.52 -9.64
CA ALA A 631 -17.45 -0.66 -9.14
C ALA A 631 -18.01 -1.95 -9.75
N CYS A 632 -17.24 -3.03 -9.62
CA CYS A 632 -17.66 -4.36 -10.05
C CYS A 632 -18.94 -4.78 -9.30
N GLY A 633 -19.91 -5.32 -10.03
CA GLY A 633 -21.08 -5.97 -9.46
C GLY A 633 -20.75 -7.32 -8.84
N ARG A 634 -21.77 -8.18 -8.68
CA ARG A 634 -21.54 -9.56 -8.22
C ARG A 634 -20.56 -10.28 -9.15
N SER A 635 -19.53 -10.85 -8.54
CA SER A 635 -18.48 -11.59 -9.24
C SER A 635 -18.06 -12.82 -8.43
N PHE A 636 -17.49 -13.80 -9.11
CA PHE A 636 -16.92 -14.98 -8.47
C PHE A 636 -15.60 -15.36 -9.13
N ILE A 637 -14.75 -16.02 -8.34
CA ILE A 637 -13.53 -16.65 -8.82
C ILE A 637 -13.42 -18.05 -8.21
N PHE A 638 -12.98 -18.99 -9.03
CA PHE A 638 -12.61 -20.34 -8.66
C PHE A 638 -11.12 -20.51 -8.89
N THR A 639 -10.42 -21.02 -7.89
CA THR A 639 -8.97 -21.25 -7.93
C THR A 639 -8.70 -22.70 -7.57
N VAL A 640 -7.80 -23.34 -8.31
CA VAL A 640 -7.25 -24.66 -7.96
C VAL A 640 -5.74 -24.56 -8.00
N SER A 641 -5.07 -25.06 -6.98
CA SER A 641 -3.61 -25.16 -6.97
C SER A 641 -3.15 -26.55 -6.54
N TYR A 642 -1.96 -26.89 -7.00
CA TYR A 642 -1.24 -28.08 -6.60
C TYR A 642 0.21 -27.72 -6.31
N GLU A 643 0.67 -28.11 -5.13
CA GLU A 643 2.04 -27.91 -4.65
C GLU A 643 2.71 -29.25 -4.41
N PHE A 644 3.94 -29.44 -4.89
CA PHE A 644 4.70 -30.68 -4.84
C PHE A 644 6.20 -30.45 -4.74
#